data_159f2e2b56f0e87be2513c969400b62c
#
_entry.id   159f2e2b56f0e87be2513c969400b62c
#
_cell.length_a   1.000
_cell.length_b   1.000
_cell.length_c   1.000
_cell.angle_alpha   90.00
_cell.angle_beta   90.00
_cell.angle_gamma   90.00
#
_symmetry.space_group_name_H-M   'P 1'
#
loop_
_entity.id
_entity.type
_entity.pdbx_description
1 polymer ?
#
loop_
_entity_poly.entity_id
_entity_poly.type
_entity_poly.pdbx_seq_one_letter_code
_entity_poly.pdbx_strand_id
1 'polypeptide(L)'
;MSESSSLTLRVAEALTRDVGRGLVRLDPADMASLSVQTGETVQIVGRRNTVAKALPAYAEDRGQGSVQMDGILRENAQSGIGDRVQMQKIVCPVARSVVIQPLGEGGASGDMRHMTSVLEGLAVAVGDKVRSTYMGGIYREYSVVETTPRGPVLINNGTSIKIKGESVSTPGREAIGVTYEDIGGLRKQVQRIREMIELPLRYPELFERLGIEPPKGVLLYGPPGTGKTLIAKALANETSAYFTHIGGPEVMGKYYGESEERLRKIFEEAQEHAPAILFIDEIDAVAPKREELGSQQQVEKRVVAQLLSLMDGLKSRGQVAIIGATNAPQLLDPALRRPGRFDREINVGVPERNGRREILEVHTRGMPLAEDVSLDRLAEITHGFVGADLAALTRESAMVTLRKISEDIPLDAEFIPYDLLTRLEVSMADFLEALTEVEPSALREVFTEVPDVTWDDVGGLADMKSTLKQIIEWPLLYPDLFARADTAPPKGVLLTGASGTGKTLIAKAVAHECGVNFISVKGPELLSKWVGDSEHRIRDVFKIARLSSPCIIFFDELEAIAGSRGRGDGANVTERVISQMLTEMDGIEELRGVVILGATNRPDLLDPALLRAGRFEVRLEMPMPDTVSRRAIFNVHAAGKRLGEDVDLDVLAEETEGLTGADIEASCRRAAMESIKAFVEGGDPERDPVDMRITMAQFRTAIEDMRKLRQMPETAPPADQLPPPA
;
A
#
# COMPACT_ATOMS: atom_id res chain seq x y z
N MET A 1 -43.51 25.80 -29.82
CA MET A 1 -42.08 25.45 -29.64
C MET A 1 -41.63 26.22 -28.43
N SER A 2 -41.62 25.60 -27.24
CA SER A 2 -41.10 26.20 -26.03
C SER A 2 -39.57 26.29 -26.19
N GLU A 3 -39.01 27.47 -26.01
CA GLU A 3 -37.56 27.66 -25.92
C GLU A 3 -37.04 26.69 -24.86
N SER A 4 -36.27 25.68 -25.28
CA SER A 4 -35.59 24.77 -24.36
C SER A 4 -34.54 25.63 -23.65
N SER A 5 -34.75 25.86 -22.34
CA SER A 5 -33.75 26.53 -21.51
C SER A 5 -32.46 25.72 -21.57
N SER A 6 -31.38 26.32 -22.00
CA SER A 6 -30.06 25.72 -22.04
C SER A 6 -29.13 26.46 -21.10
N LEU A 7 -28.29 25.74 -20.40
CA LEU A 7 -27.35 26.27 -19.40
C LEU A 7 -25.94 25.80 -19.73
N THR A 8 -24.97 26.69 -19.68
CA THR A 8 -23.56 26.34 -19.89
C THR A 8 -22.87 26.14 -18.53
N LEU A 9 -22.36 24.96 -18.29
CA LEU A 9 -21.71 24.59 -17.05
C LEU A 9 -20.27 24.10 -17.29
N ARG A 10 -19.44 24.20 -16.27
CA ARG A 10 -18.07 23.69 -16.29
C ARG A 10 -18.05 22.22 -15.89
N VAL A 11 -17.32 21.38 -16.62
CA VAL A 11 -17.19 19.96 -16.33
C VAL A 11 -16.32 19.77 -15.08
N ALA A 12 -16.83 19.03 -14.12
CA ALA A 12 -16.13 18.57 -12.92
C ALA A 12 -16.09 17.05 -12.87
N GLU A 13 -15.18 16.51 -12.07
CA GLU A 13 -15.01 15.08 -11.85
C GLU A 13 -16.20 14.50 -11.08
N ALA A 14 -16.64 13.30 -11.46
CA ALA A 14 -17.71 12.61 -10.75
C ALA A 14 -17.17 11.96 -9.46
N LEU A 15 -18.09 11.70 -8.52
CA LEU A 15 -17.77 10.90 -7.36
C LEU A 15 -17.62 9.42 -7.73
N THR A 16 -16.71 8.72 -7.09
CA THR A 16 -16.37 7.30 -7.35
C THR A 16 -17.62 6.40 -7.43
N ARG A 17 -18.62 6.66 -6.56
CA ARG A 17 -19.89 5.91 -6.51
C ARG A 17 -20.84 6.15 -7.69
N ASP A 18 -20.66 7.21 -8.45
CA ASP A 18 -21.54 7.58 -9.58
C ASP A 18 -20.99 7.09 -10.92
N VAL A 19 -19.75 6.62 -10.95
CA VAL A 19 -19.04 6.19 -12.16
C VAL A 19 -19.70 4.97 -12.81
N GLY A 20 -19.88 5.02 -14.13
CA GLY A 20 -20.47 3.94 -14.93
C GLY A 20 -22.00 3.85 -14.86
N ARG A 21 -22.66 4.76 -14.11
CA ARG A 21 -24.13 4.76 -13.95
C ARG A 21 -24.86 5.68 -14.93
N GLY A 22 -24.15 6.36 -15.82
CA GLY A 22 -24.73 7.33 -16.77
C GLY A 22 -25.43 8.50 -16.06
N LEU A 23 -24.86 8.97 -14.96
CA LEU A 23 -25.42 10.01 -14.10
C LEU A 23 -24.59 11.29 -14.19
N VAL A 24 -25.27 12.44 -14.14
CA VAL A 24 -24.62 13.73 -13.91
C VAL A 24 -25.22 14.40 -12.67
N ARG A 25 -24.36 15.08 -11.91
CA ARG A 25 -24.84 15.87 -10.77
C ARG A 25 -24.79 17.35 -11.09
N LEU A 26 -25.91 18.00 -10.82
CA LEU A 26 -26.14 19.41 -11.08
C LEU A 26 -26.54 20.11 -9.79
N ASP A 27 -26.20 21.38 -9.65
CA ASP A 27 -26.75 22.21 -8.57
C ASP A 27 -28.28 22.22 -8.67
N PRO A 28 -29.00 22.08 -7.54
CA PRO A 28 -30.45 22.19 -7.52
C PRO A 28 -30.99 23.48 -8.16
N ALA A 29 -30.26 24.62 -8.09
CA ALA A 29 -30.62 25.85 -8.75
C ALA A 29 -30.51 25.74 -10.29
N ASP A 30 -29.48 25.08 -10.79
CA ASP A 30 -29.27 24.81 -12.21
C ASP A 30 -30.32 23.83 -12.73
N MET A 31 -30.67 22.79 -11.96
CA MET A 31 -31.77 21.87 -12.29
C MET A 31 -33.10 22.62 -12.42
N ALA A 32 -33.38 23.53 -11.51
CA ALA A 32 -34.60 24.35 -11.57
C ALA A 32 -34.60 25.25 -12.81
N SER A 33 -33.46 25.87 -13.17
CA SER A 33 -33.31 26.70 -14.35
C SER A 33 -33.52 25.93 -15.65
N LEU A 34 -33.10 24.65 -15.69
CA LEU A 34 -33.30 23.73 -16.81
C LEU A 34 -34.71 23.07 -16.78
N SER A 35 -35.49 23.31 -15.72
CA SER A 35 -36.79 22.64 -15.48
C SER A 35 -36.65 21.11 -15.46
N VAL A 36 -35.58 20.59 -14.89
CA VAL A 36 -35.24 19.16 -14.76
C VAL A 36 -35.46 18.67 -13.34
N GLN A 37 -36.20 17.57 -13.20
CA GLN A 37 -36.39 16.90 -11.91
C GLN A 37 -35.34 15.80 -11.70
N THR A 38 -35.18 15.36 -10.46
CA THR A 38 -34.27 14.27 -10.10
C THR A 38 -34.64 12.99 -10.85
N GLY A 39 -33.65 12.41 -11.57
CA GLY A 39 -33.82 11.20 -12.38
C GLY A 39 -34.30 11.45 -13.82
N GLU A 40 -34.65 12.68 -14.19
CA GLU A 40 -34.95 13.02 -15.59
C GLU A 40 -33.66 13.09 -16.43
N THR A 41 -33.82 12.95 -17.75
CA THR A 41 -32.72 12.91 -18.70
C THR A 41 -32.36 14.29 -19.21
N VAL A 42 -31.05 14.56 -19.31
CA VAL A 42 -30.47 15.78 -19.88
C VAL A 42 -29.56 15.43 -21.06
N GLN A 43 -29.54 16.26 -22.05
CA GLN A 43 -28.59 16.21 -23.15
C GLN A 43 -27.37 17.06 -22.78
N ILE A 44 -26.20 16.50 -23.00
CA ILE A 44 -24.92 17.15 -22.83
C ILE A 44 -24.39 17.48 -24.23
N VAL A 45 -24.24 18.74 -24.51
CA VAL A 45 -23.72 19.23 -25.79
C VAL A 45 -22.28 19.69 -25.56
N GLY A 46 -21.35 18.80 -25.86
CA GLY A 46 -19.92 19.05 -25.93
C GLY A 46 -19.46 19.20 -27.38
N ARG A 47 -18.27 18.68 -27.71
CA ARG A 47 -17.88 18.51 -29.12
C ARG A 47 -18.72 17.42 -29.80
N ARG A 48 -19.27 16.51 -29.03
CA ARG A 48 -20.23 15.49 -29.38
C ARG A 48 -21.39 15.53 -28.40
N ASN A 49 -22.59 15.14 -28.86
CA ASN A 49 -23.77 15.10 -28.00
C ASN A 49 -23.92 13.72 -27.35
N THR A 50 -24.17 13.69 -26.06
CA THR A 50 -24.53 12.48 -25.30
C THR A 50 -25.68 12.81 -24.35
N VAL A 51 -26.17 11.80 -23.63
CA VAL A 51 -27.29 11.91 -22.71
C VAL A 51 -26.96 11.25 -21.38
N ALA A 52 -27.53 11.80 -20.29
CA ALA A 52 -27.36 11.25 -18.96
C ALA A 52 -28.59 11.54 -18.09
N LYS A 53 -28.72 10.87 -16.94
CA LYS A 53 -29.72 11.19 -15.92
C LYS A 53 -29.18 12.27 -14.97
N ALA A 54 -30.01 13.24 -14.63
CA ALA A 54 -29.65 14.32 -13.70
C ALA A 54 -29.99 13.96 -12.25
N LEU A 55 -29.03 14.14 -11.37
CA LEU A 55 -29.17 14.05 -9.91
C LEU A 55 -28.69 15.35 -9.26
N PRO A 56 -29.21 15.72 -8.07
CA PRO A 56 -28.73 16.89 -7.34
C PRO A 56 -27.32 16.69 -6.82
N ALA A 57 -26.51 17.76 -6.90
CA ALA A 57 -25.19 17.81 -6.29
C ALA A 57 -25.28 17.78 -4.75
N TYR A 58 -24.26 17.22 -4.11
CA TYR A 58 -24.14 17.23 -2.66
C TYR A 58 -23.91 18.64 -2.13
N ALA A 59 -24.18 18.85 -0.84
CA ALA A 59 -24.14 20.19 -0.24
C ALA A 59 -22.78 20.89 -0.40
N GLU A 60 -21.71 20.12 -0.38
CA GLU A 60 -20.32 20.59 -0.49
C GLU A 60 -19.96 21.09 -1.90
N ASP A 61 -20.63 20.57 -2.93
CA ASP A 61 -20.33 20.85 -4.34
C ASP A 61 -21.27 21.89 -4.97
N ARG A 62 -22.20 22.46 -4.19
CA ARG A 62 -23.16 23.44 -4.70
C ARG A 62 -22.56 24.83 -4.89
N GLY A 63 -23.14 25.60 -5.78
CA GLY A 63 -22.76 27.00 -6.02
C GLY A 63 -21.52 27.18 -6.90
N GLN A 64 -20.98 26.11 -7.46
CA GLN A 64 -19.73 26.16 -8.25
C GLN A 64 -19.97 26.38 -9.77
N GLY A 65 -21.22 26.35 -10.23
CA GLY A 65 -21.56 26.46 -11.67
C GLY A 65 -20.95 25.32 -12.49
N SER A 66 -20.90 24.12 -11.92
CA SER A 66 -20.26 22.94 -12.50
C SER A 66 -21.23 21.77 -12.62
N VAL A 67 -20.95 20.88 -13.57
CA VAL A 67 -21.60 19.59 -13.74
C VAL A 67 -20.59 18.49 -13.48
N GLN A 68 -20.90 17.61 -12.53
CA GLN A 68 -20.08 16.43 -12.27
C GLN A 68 -20.48 15.31 -13.22
N MET A 69 -19.51 14.77 -13.97
CA MET A 69 -19.71 13.67 -14.92
C MET A 69 -18.48 12.78 -14.96
N ASP A 70 -18.72 11.48 -15.12
CA ASP A 70 -17.68 10.46 -15.14
C ASP A 70 -16.86 10.47 -16.45
N GLY A 71 -15.74 9.74 -16.47
CA GLY A 71 -14.85 9.65 -17.62
C GLY A 71 -15.54 9.14 -18.89
N ILE A 72 -16.49 8.21 -18.75
CA ILE A 72 -17.24 7.65 -19.89
C ILE A 72 -18.13 8.73 -20.53
N LEU A 73 -18.86 9.47 -19.72
CA LEU A 73 -19.70 10.57 -20.21
C LEU A 73 -18.85 11.71 -20.80
N ARG A 74 -17.68 12.00 -20.17
CA ARG A 74 -16.74 12.98 -20.73
C ARG A 74 -16.20 12.54 -22.09
N GLU A 75 -15.84 11.27 -22.25
CA GLU A 75 -15.41 10.72 -23.53
C GLU A 75 -16.54 10.73 -24.56
N ASN A 76 -17.76 10.36 -24.16
CA ASN A 76 -18.95 10.43 -25.03
C ASN A 76 -19.25 11.87 -25.48
N ALA A 77 -19.08 12.85 -24.60
CA ALA A 77 -19.26 14.28 -24.94
C ALA A 77 -18.02 14.90 -25.63
N GLN A 78 -16.90 14.17 -25.70
CA GLN A 78 -15.59 14.70 -26.14
C GLN A 78 -15.22 16.00 -25.41
N SER A 79 -15.39 15.99 -24.07
CA SER A 79 -15.11 17.11 -23.19
C SER A 79 -14.20 16.64 -22.04
N GLY A 80 -13.26 17.49 -21.64
CA GLY A 80 -12.40 17.20 -20.50
C GLY A 80 -12.84 17.93 -19.24
N ILE A 81 -12.21 17.60 -18.11
CA ILE A 81 -12.44 18.30 -16.84
C ILE A 81 -12.03 19.79 -17.02
N GLY A 82 -12.93 20.70 -16.63
CA GLY A 82 -12.75 22.13 -16.77
C GLY A 82 -13.31 22.74 -18.06
N ASP A 83 -13.63 21.92 -19.06
CA ASP A 83 -14.30 22.39 -20.29
C ASP A 83 -15.72 22.88 -20.00
N ARG A 84 -16.28 23.68 -20.89
CA ARG A 84 -17.65 24.12 -20.80
C ARG A 84 -18.53 23.29 -21.71
N VAL A 85 -19.62 22.78 -21.17
CA VAL A 85 -20.64 22.02 -21.89
C VAL A 85 -21.99 22.69 -21.72
N GLN A 86 -22.83 22.60 -22.75
CA GLN A 86 -24.19 23.11 -22.69
C GLN A 86 -25.13 21.98 -22.33
N MET A 87 -25.96 22.23 -21.32
CA MET A 87 -26.95 21.28 -20.80
C MET A 87 -28.34 21.71 -21.24
N GLN A 88 -29.17 20.75 -21.64
CA GLN A 88 -30.58 21.00 -21.97
C GLN A 88 -31.44 19.79 -21.58
N LYS A 89 -32.70 20.06 -21.21
CA LYS A 89 -33.66 18.99 -20.92
C LYS A 89 -34.00 18.20 -22.17
N ILE A 90 -33.98 16.88 -22.11
CA ILE A 90 -34.42 16.00 -23.19
C ILE A 90 -35.28 14.88 -22.62
N VAL A 91 -36.26 14.44 -23.41
CA VAL A 91 -37.07 13.27 -23.07
C VAL A 91 -36.59 12.09 -23.91
N CYS A 92 -36.02 11.09 -23.27
CA CYS A 92 -35.57 9.86 -23.92
C CYS A 92 -36.70 8.82 -23.90
N PRO A 93 -37.19 8.35 -25.04
CA PRO A 93 -38.14 7.24 -25.08
C PRO A 93 -37.48 5.96 -24.62
N VAL A 94 -38.27 5.02 -24.10
CA VAL A 94 -37.76 3.68 -23.75
C VAL A 94 -37.35 2.92 -25.01
N ALA A 95 -36.13 2.36 -24.96
CA ALA A 95 -35.61 1.55 -26.06
C ALA A 95 -36.37 0.25 -26.23
N ARG A 96 -36.75 -0.08 -27.47
CA ARG A 96 -37.21 -1.42 -27.83
C ARG A 96 -36.04 -2.38 -28.06
N SER A 97 -35.02 -1.89 -28.77
CA SER A 97 -33.78 -2.62 -28.96
C SER A 97 -32.57 -1.67 -29.04
N VAL A 98 -31.45 -2.16 -28.53
CA VAL A 98 -30.14 -1.49 -28.61
C VAL A 98 -29.12 -2.49 -29.14
N VAL A 99 -28.40 -2.11 -30.21
CA VAL A 99 -27.33 -2.91 -30.79
C VAL A 99 -26.00 -2.34 -30.27
N ILE A 100 -25.24 -3.18 -29.60
CA ILE A 100 -23.92 -2.82 -29.06
C ILE A 100 -22.84 -3.65 -29.73
N GLN A 101 -21.63 -3.11 -29.78
CA GLN A 101 -20.46 -3.75 -30.36
C GLN A 101 -19.31 -3.72 -29.36
N PRO A 102 -18.64 -4.84 -29.06
CA PRO A 102 -17.53 -4.85 -28.12
C PRO A 102 -16.33 -4.06 -28.67
N LEU A 103 -15.66 -3.33 -27.77
CA LEU A 103 -14.42 -2.61 -28.03
C LEU A 103 -13.28 -3.41 -27.40
N GLY A 104 -12.24 -3.77 -28.19
CA GLY A 104 -11.09 -4.58 -27.73
C GLY A 104 -11.18 -6.08 -27.97
N GLU A 105 -10.07 -6.79 -27.71
CA GLU A 105 -9.93 -8.24 -27.92
C GLU A 105 -10.67 -9.03 -26.82
N GLY A 106 -11.83 -9.50 -27.11
CA GLY A 106 -12.59 -10.39 -26.21
C GLY A 106 -13.91 -10.83 -26.85
N GLY A 107 -14.01 -12.12 -27.14
CA GLY A 107 -15.16 -12.70 -27.82
C GLY A 107 -16.51 -12.44 -27.15
N ALA A 108 -17.57 -12.50 -27.92
CA ALA A 108 -18.96 -12.19 -27.59
C ALA A 108 -19.64 -13.17 -26.59
N SER A 109 -18.92 -13.75 -25.63
CA SER A 109 -19.50 -14.65 -24.64
C SER A 109 -19.77 -13.92 -23.33
N GLY A 110 -20.90 -13.23 -23.27
CA GLY A 110 -21.46 -12.69 -22.03
C GLY A 110 -22.92 -13.11 -21.92
N ASP A 111 -23.36 -13.45 -20.70
CA ASP A 111 -24.77 -13.72 -20.46
C ASP A 111 -25.58 -12.44 -20.76
N MET A 112 -26.43 -12.53 -21.77
CA MET A 112 -27.30 -11.46 -22.26
C MET A 112 -28.21 -10.90 -21.15
N ARG A 113 -28.60 -11.73 -20.19
CA ARG A 113 -29.44 -11.31 -19.04
C ARG A 113 -28.65 -10.43 -18.07
N HIS A 114 -27.41 -10.81 -17.78
CA HIS A 114 -26.52 -10.01 -16.96
C HIS A 114 -26.26 -8.63 -17.59
N MET A 115 -25.99 -8.59 -18.90
CA MET A 115 -25.81 -7.35 -19.65
C MET A 115 -27.03 -6.43 -19.57
N THR A 116 -28.24 -7.00 -19.67
CA THR A 116 -29.47 -6.21 -19.57
C THR A 116 -29.63 -5.59 -18.17
N SER A 117 -29.32 -6.37 -17.13
CA SER A 117 -29.37 -5.90 -15.74
C SER A 117 -28.34 -4.79 -15.45
N VAL A 118 -27.10 -4.91 -15.96
CA VAL A 118 -26.05 -3.91 -15.75
C VAL A 118 -26.29 -2.61 -16.50
N LEU A 119 -26.89 -2.71 -17.72
CA LEU A 119 -27.20 -1.53 -18.55
C LEU A 119 -28.59 -0.94 -18.28
N GLU A 120 -29.37 -1.56 -17.39
CA GLU A 120 -30.68 -1.06 -17.00
C GLU A 120 -30.61 0.34 -16.41
N GLY A 121 -31.49 1.20 -16.86
CA GLY A 121 -31.58 2.56 -16.41
C GLY A 121 -30.59 3.53 -17.08
N LEU A 122 -29.69 3.09 -17.95
CA LEU A 122 -28.82 4.00 -18.69
C LEU A 122 -29.57 4.71 -19.82
N ALA A 123 -29.33 6.01 -19.96
CA ALA A 123 -29.68 6.76 -21.15
C ALA A 123 -28.49 6.73 -22.11
N VAL A 124 -28.75 6.38 -23.37
CA VAL A 124 -27.68 6.21 -24.39
C VAL A 124 -28.07 6.80 -25.74
N ALA A 125 -27.09 7.26 -26.48
CA ALA A 125 -27.23 7.71 -27.89
C ALA A 125 -26.33 6.83 -28.79
N VAL A 126 -26.62 6.85 -30.09
CA VAL A 126 -25.80 6.14 -31.09
C VAL A 126 -24.38 6.67 -31.07
N GLY A 127 -23.41 5.74 -30.95
CA GLY A 127 -21.99 5.95 -30.86
C GLY A 127 -21.49 6.16 -29.43
N ASP A 128 -22.36 6.23 -28.41
CA ASP A 128 -21.91 6.30 -27.02
C ASP A 128 -21.17 5.03 -26.63
N LYS A 129 -20.17 5.18 -25.79
CA LYS A 129 -19.52 4.07 -25.09
C LYS A 129 -20.29 3.77 -23.81
N VAL A 130 -20.47 2.50 -23.53
CA VAL A 130 -21.06 1.99 -22.29
C VAL A 130 -20.11 0.93 -21.70
N ARG A 131 -20.02 0.89 -20.39
CA ARG A 131 -19.15 -0.04 -19.67
C ARG A 131 -20.00 -1.01 -18.86
N SER A 132 -19.73 -2.29 -19.00
CA SER A 132 -20.26 -3.33 -18.13
C SER A 132 -19.14 -3.81 -17.19
N THR A 133 -19.36 -3.67 -15.90
CA THR A 133 -18.41 -4.11 -14.87
C THR A 133 -18.79 -5.48 -14.36
N TYR A 134 -17.82 -6.39 -14.32
CA TYR A 134 -17.97 -7.76 -13.79
C TYR A 134 -17.28 -7.86 -12.43
N MET A 135 -17.56 -8.93 -11.69
CA MET A 135 -16.88 -9.21 -10.41
C MET A 135 -15.35 -9.18 -10.55
N GLY A 136 -14.68 -8.62 -9.56
CA GLY A 136 -13.22 -8.50 -9.53
C GLY A 136 -12.66 -7.29 -10.29
N GLY A 137 -13.48 -6.26 -10.57
CA GLY A 137 -13.04 -5.03 -11.22
C GLY A 137 -12.77 -5.18 -12.72
N ILE A 138 -13.10 -6.32 -13.31
CA ILE A 138 -13.00 -6.53 -14.75
C ILE A 138 -14.17 -5.82 -15.41
N TYR A 139 -13.88 -4.92 -16.35
CA TYR A 139 -14.92 -4.26 -17.13
C TYR A 139 -14.74 -4.54 -18.62
N ARG A 140 -15.86 -4.48 -19.35
CA ARG A 140 -15.87 -4.53 -20.81
C ARG A 140 -16.56 -3.30 -21.35
N GLU A 141 -16.00 -2.73 -22.40
CA GLU A 141 -16.53 -1.56 -23.07
C GLU A 141 -17.22 -1.98 -24.37
N TYR A 142 -18.33 -1.31 -24.62
CA TYR A 142 -19.13 -1.51 -25.81
C TYR A 142 -19.49 -0.15 -26.42
N SER A 143 -19.57 -0.09 -27.74
CA SER A 143 -20.11 1.07 -28.44
C SER A 143 -21.55 0.79 -28.86
N VAL A 144 -22.42 1.79 -28.67
CA VAL A 144 -23.82 1.72 -29.13
C VAL A 144 -23.85 2.01 -30.63
N VAL A 145 -24.17 1.00 -31.42
CA VAL A 145 -24.18 1.08 -32.88
C VAL A 145 -25.55 1.54 -33.41
N GLU A 146 -26.64 1.05 -32.83
CA GLU A 146 -27.99 1.34 -33.29
C GLU A 146 -28.97 1.32 -32.12
N THR A 147 -29.96 2.24 -32.18
CA THR A 147 -31.04 2.32 -31.18
C THR A 147 -32.41 2.30 -31.89
N THR A 148 -33.38 1.65 -31.27
CA THR A 148 -34.78 1.66 -31.74
C THR A 148 -35.69 2.11 -30.59
N PRO A 149 -36.37 3.28 -30.69
CA PRO A 149 -36.41 4.23 -31.81
C PRO A 149 -35.04 4.91 -32.07
N ARG A 150 -34.83 5.47 -33.23
CA ARG A 150 -33.60 6.18 -33.58
C ARG A 150 -33.46 7.45 -32.72
N GLY A 151 -32.29 7.66 -32.17
CA GLY A 151 -31.95 8.79 -31.31
C GLY A 151 -31.61 8.38 -29.88
N PRO A 152 -31.54 9.34 -28.94
CA PRO A 152 -31.30 9.06 -27.55
C PRO A 152 -32.45 8.24 -26.93
N VAL A 153 -32.11 7.18 -26.21
CA VAL A 153 -33.08 6.22 -25.63
C VAL A 153 -32.71 5.85 -24.19
N LEU A 154 -33.70 5.43 -23.42
CA LEU A 154 -33.52 4.88 -22.07
C LEU A 154 -33.64 3.36 -22.12
N ILE A 155 -32.63 2.67 -21.59
CA ILE A 155 -32.63 1.20 -21.46
C ILE A 155 -33.45 0.79 -20.22
N ASN A 156 -34.31 -0.20 -20.37
CA ASN A 156 -35.07 -0.81 -19.27
C ASN A 156 -35.08 -2.32 -19.38
N ASN A 157 -35.69 -3.02 -18.40
CA ASN A 157 -35.82 -4.48 -18.37
C ASN A 157 -36.49 -5.11 -19.62
N GLY A 158 -37.30 -4.35 -20.36
CA GLY A 158 -37.97 -4.80 -21.59
C GLY A 158 -37.15 -4.54 -22.85
N THR A 159 -35.96 -3.91 -22.75
CA THR A 159 -35.12 -3.60 -23.90
C THR A 159 -34.36 -4.81 -24.40
N SER A 160 -34.50 -5.15 -25.69
CA SER A 160 -33.71 -6.22 -26.32
C SER A 160 -32.31 -5.70 -26.66
N ILE A 161 -31.28 -6.20 -25.97
CA ILE A 161 -29.88 -5.90 -26.28
C ILE A 161 -29.38 -6.93 -27.29
N LYS A 162 -28.72 -6.46 -28.36
CA LYS A 162 -28.09 -7.31 -29.38
C LYS A 162 -26.61 -6.97 -29.48
N ILE A 163 -25.76 -8.01 -29.49
CA ILE A 163 -24.31 -7.82 -29.66
C ILE A 163 -23.96 -8.11 -31.13
N LYS A 164 -23.28 -7.14 -31.77
CA LYS A 164 -22.75 -7.31 -33.10
C LYS A 164 -21.38 -7.99 -33.04
N GLY A 165 -21.22 -9.12 -33.75
CA GLY A 165 -20.16 -10.12 -33.51
C GLY A 165 -18.76 -9.83 -34.01
N GLU A 166 -18.42 -8.62 -34.47
CA GLU A 166 -17.04 -8.27 -34.83
C GLU A 166 -16.49 -7.19 -33.90
N SER A 167 -15.40 -7.52 -33.20
CA SER A 167 -14.64 -6.51 -32.43
C SER A 167 -13.99 -5.51 -33.39
N VAL A 168 -14.21 -4.23 -33.19
CA VAL A 168 -13.46 -3.19 -33.90
C VAL A 168 -12.15 -2.95 -33.13
N SER A 169 -11.06 -3.49 -33.64
CA SER A 169 -9.73 -3.01 -33.29
C SER A 169 -9.51 -1.67 -33.99
N THR A 170 -9.52 -0.60 -33.25
CA THR A 170 -9.07 0.71 -33.75
C THR A 170 -7.54 0.63 -33.83
N PRO A 171 -6.90 0.69 -35.03
CA PRO A 171 -5.45 0.61 -35.12
C PRO A 171 -4.84 1.80 -34.33
N GLY A 172 -3.92 1.52 -33.41
CA GLY A 172 -3.11 2.51 -32.72
C GLY A 172 -3.66 3.09 -31.39
N ARG A 173 -4.81 2.62 -30.90
CA ARG A 173 -5.25 2.87 -29.51
C ARG A 173 -5.47 1.54 -28.82
N GLU A 174 -4.53 1.12 -27.98
CA GLU A 174 -4.90 0.25 -26.86
C GLU A 174 -6.04 0.96 -26.14
N ALA A 175 -7.16 0.29 -25.93
CA ALA A 175 -8.26 0.85 -25.15
C ALA A 175 -7.78 1.05 -23.71
N ILE A 176 -7.23 2.23 -23.43
CA ILE A 176 -6.79 2.62 -22.07
C ILE A 176 -8.06 3.06 -21.35
N GLY A 177 -8.86 2.09 -20.90
CA GLY A 177 -10.13 2.36 -20.24
C GLY A 177 -10.02 2.89 -18.81
N VAL A 178 -8.85 3.35 -18.37
CA VAL A 178 -8.60 3.87 -17.02
C VAL A 178 -8.83 5.38 -17.00
N THR A 179 -9.63 5.85 -16.04
CA THR A 179 -9.92 7.26 -15.80
C THR A 179 -9.38 7.71 -14.44
N TYR A 180 -9.38 9.00 -14.13
CA TYR A 180 -8.95 9.49 -12.82
C TYR A 180 -9.81 8.94 -11.67
N GLU A 181 -11.09 8.68 -11.92
CA GLU A 181 -12.01 8.09 -10.95
C GLU A 181 -11.69 6.63 -10.59
N ASP A 182 -10.82 5.99 -11.36
CA ASP A 182 -10.31 4.64 -11.08
C ASP A 182 -9.04 4.67 -10.20
N ILE A 183 -8.60 5.88 -9.79
CA ILE A 183 -7.44 6.10 -8.94
C ILE A 183 -7.88 6.57 -7.56
N GLY A 184 -7.77 5.72 -6.55
CA GLY A 184 -8.02 6.08 -5.16
C GLY A 184 -6.75 6.55 -4.43
N GLY A 185 -6.90 7.48 -3.49
CA GLY A 185 -5.85 7.87 -2.54
C GLY A 185 -4.72 8.74 -3.07
N LEU A 186 -4.74 9.14 -4.36
CA LEU A 186 -3.66 9.88 -5.01
C LEU A 186 -4.09 11.24 -5.58
N ARG A 187 -5.13 11.85 -5.04
CA ARG A 187 -5.70 13.12 -5.55
C ARG A 187 -4.66 14.24 -5.70
N LYS A 188 -3.78 14.41 -4.71
CA LYS A 188 -2.71 15.43 -4.74
C LYS A 188 -1.70 15.17 -5.85
N GLN A 189 -1.32 13.92 -6.05
CA GLN A 189 -0.38 13.50 -7.09
C GLN A 189 -0.99 13.68 -8.47
N VAL A 190 -2.23 13.23 -8.68
CA VAL A 190 -2.99 13.41 -9.91
C VAL A 190 -3.12 14.89 -10.25
N GLN A 191 -3.48 15.75 -9.29
CA GLN A 191 -3.57 17.19 -9.51
C GLN A 191 -2.23 17.79 -9.96
N ARG A 192 -1.12 17.43 -9.31
CA ARG A 192 0.22 17.91 -9.71
C ARG A 192 0.58 17.48 -11.13
N ILE A 193 0.29 16.23 -11.49
CA ILE A 193 0.56 15.70 -12.84
C ILE A 193 -0.30 16.43 -13.88
N ARG A 194 -1.56 16.70 -13.58
CA ARG A 194 -2.44 17.50 -14.45
C ARG A 194 -1.86 18.89 -14.70
N GLU A 195 -1.40 19.58 -13.67
CA GLU A 195 -0.80 20.92 -13.79
C GLU A 195 0.51 20.89 -14.60
N MET A 196 1.32 19.84 -14.47
CA MET A 196 2.64 19.74 -15.09
C MET A 196 2.60 19.17 -16.51
N ILE A 197 1.65 18.30 -16.85
CA ILE A 197 1.61 17.59 -18.13
C ILE A 197 0.32 17.89 -18.90
N GLU A 198 -0.86 17.74 -18.28
CA GLU A 198 -2.14 17.93 -18.98
C GLU A 198 -2.32 19.36 -19.46
N LEU A 199 -2.11 20.34 -18.59
CA LEU A 199 -2.27 21.76 -18.95
C LEU A 199 -1.34 22.20 -20.08
N PRO A 200 -0.03 21.91 -20.10
CA PRO A 200 0.85 22.24 -21.22
C PRO A 200 0.48 21.57 -22.54
N LEU A 201 0.03 20.31 -22.49
CA LEU A 201 -0.38 19.58 -23.68
C LEU A 201 -1.70 20.13 -24.27
N ARG A 202 -2.63 20.57 -23.40
CA ARG A 202 -3.92 21.15 -23.85
C ARG A 202 -3.85 22.61 -24.25
N TYR A 203 -3.06 23.40 -23.53
CA TYR A 203 -3.04 24.85 -23.65
C TYR A 203 -1.61 25.38 -23.77
N PRO A 204 -0.84 24.99 -24.80
CA PRO A 204 0.55 25.42 -24.99
C PRO A 204 0.69 26.94 -25.10
N GLU A 205 -0.30 27.60 -25.67
CA GLU A 205 -0.33 29.06 -25.85
C GLU A 205 -0.28 29.84 -24.53
N LEU A 206 -0.83 29.29 -23.44
CA LEU A 206 -0.77 29.93 -22.12
C LEU A 206 0.67 29.96 -21.57
N PHE A 207 1.42 28.86 -21.77
CA PHE A 207 2.80 28.75 -21.33
C PHE A 207 3.73 29.64 -22.16
N GLU A 208 3.51 29.72 -23.48
CA GLU A 208 4.24 30.63 -24.38
C GLU A 208 4.01 32.09 -23.96
N ARG A 209 2.75 32.47 -23.67
CA ARG A 209 2.41 33.85 -23.28
C ARG A 209 3.00 34.23 -21.91
N LEU A 210 3.13 33.29 -21.01
CA LEU A 210 3.75 33.48 -19.68
C LEU A 210 5.27 33.41 -19.75
N GLY A 211 5.88 32.95 -20.86
CA GLY A 211 7.32 32.73 -20.99
C GLY A 211 7.83 31.61 -20.12
N ILE A 212 6.98 30.61 -19.76
CA ILE A 212 7.33 29.48 -18.91
C ILE A 212 7.50 28.25 -19.80
N GLU A 213 8.64 27.60 -19.71
CA GLU A 213 8.85 26.30 -20.36
C GLU A 213 8.20 25.19 -19.52
N PRO A 214 7.29 24.37 -20.11
CA PRO A 214 6.73 23.23 -19.42
C PRO A 214 7.81 22.16 -19.14
N PRO A 215 7.68 21.37 -18.06
CA PRO A 215 8.61 20.29 -17.78
C PRO A 215 8.54 19.24 -18.91
N LYS A 216 9.71 18.80 -19.39
CA LYS A 216 9.81 17.79 -20.44
C LYS A 216 9.57 16.38 -19.90
N GLY A 217 9.95 16.15 -18.64
CA GLY A 217 9.84 14.85 -18.01
C GLY A 217 9.44 14.92 -16.55
N VAL A 218 8.60 13.99 -16.15
CA VAL A 218 8.16 13.78 -14.76
C VAL A 218 8.56 12.39 -14.32
N LEU A 219 9.23 12.28 -13.16
CA LEU A 219 9.61 11.01 -12.57
C LEU A 219 8.63 10.65 -11.45
N LEU A 220 7.93 9.52 -11.61
CA LEU A 220 7.10 8.92 -10.59
C LEU A 220 7.94 7.91 -9.81
N TYR A 221 8.03 8.05 -8.50
CA TYR A 221 8.78 7.11 -7.70
C TYR A 221 8.04 6.69 -6.44
N GLY A 222 8.28 5.49 -5.95
CA GLY A 222 7.65 4.93 -4.76
C GLY A 222 7.59 3.40 -4.80
N PRO A 223 7.07 2.76 -3.75
CA PRO A 223 6.98 1.31 -3.67
C PRO A 223 6.23 0.67 -4.85
N PRO A 224 6.50 -0.60 -5.17
CA PRO A 224 5.73 -1.32 -6.19
C PRO A 224 4.24 -1.40 -5.80
N GLY A 225 3.36 -1.48 -6.79
CA GLY A 225 1.92 -1.61 -6.55
C GLY A 225 1.18 -0.35 -6.08
N THR A 226 1.84 0.82 -5.99
CA THR A 226 1.22 2.08 -5.56
C THR A 226 0.46 2.82 -6.67
N GLY A 227 0.42 2.30 -7.90
CA GLY A 227 -0.39 2.84 -8.99
C GLY A 227 0.34 3.80 -9.95
N LYS A 228 1.69 3.82 -10.00
CA LYS A 228 2.47 4.68 -10.91
C LYS A 228 2.06 4.52 -12.39
N THR A 229 1.99 3.29 -12.87
CA THR A 229 1.56 2.97 -14.23
C THR A 229 0.09 3.33 -14.47
N LEU A 230 -0.77 3.18 -13.45
CA LEU A 230 -2.19 3.50 -13.52
C LEU A 230 -2.41 5.02 -13.74
N ILE A 231 -1.65 5.87 -13.03
CA ILE A 231 -1.69 7.32 -13.18
C ILE A 231 -1.34 7.73 -14.62
N ALA A 232 -0.28 7.14 -15.19
CA ALA A 232 0.15 7.47 -16.55
C ALA A 232 -0.92 7.07 -17.59
N LYS A 233 -1.56 5.92 -17.42
CA LYS A 233 -2.66 5.45 -18.27
C LYS A 233 -3.89 6.37 -18.17
N ALA A 234 -4.29 6.74 -16.96
CA ALA A 234 -5.42 7.65 -16.77
C ALA A 234 -5.17 9.03 -17.37
N LEU A 235 -3.97 9.58 -17.19
CA LEU A 235 -3.58 10.84 -17.79
C LEU A 235 -3.66 10.81 -19.33
N ALA A 236 -3.16 9.74 -19.94
CA ALA A 236 -3.19 9.58 -21.40
C ALA A 236 -4.63 9.51 -21.94
N ASN A 237 -5.51 8.79 -21.23
CA ASN A 237 -6.92 8.70 -21.60
C ASN A 237 -7.63 10.07 -21.50
N GLU A 238 -7.40 10.80 -20.42
CA GLU A 238 -8.04 12.12 -20.19
C GLU A 238 -7.53 13.21 -21.12
N THR A 239 -6.26 13.15 -21.53
CA THR A 239 -5.68 14.13 -22.46
C THR A 239 -5.97 13.82 -23.93
N SER A 240 -6.51 12.63 -24.23
CA SER A 240 -6.64 12.11 -25.60
C SER A 240 -5.31 12.15 -26.38
N ALA A 241 -4.17 12.12 -25.69
CA ALA A 241 -2.85 12.09 -26.27
C ALA A 241 -2.49 10.68 -26.76
N TYR A 242 -1.60 10.59 -27.74
CA TYR A 242 -1.02 9.33 -28.14
C TYR A 242 -0.19 8.76 -26.97
N PHE A 243 -0.42 7.50 -26.59
CA PHE A 243 0.25 6.87 -25.46
C PHE A 243 1.14 5.73 -25.92
N THR A 244 2.41 5.83 -25.59
CA THR A 244 3.37 4.75 -25.81
C THR A 244 3.93 4.31 -24.48
N HIS A 245 3.83 3.00 -24.19
CA HIS A 245 4.36 2.36 -22.99
C HIS A 245 5.62 1.58 -23.34
N ILE A 246 6.66 1.74 -22.53
CA ILE A 246 7.93 1.03 -22.64
C ILE A 246 8.24 0.37 -21.30
N GLY A 247 8.33 -0.96 -21.26
CA GLY A 247 8.89 -1.69 -20.12
C GLY A 247 10.42 -1.64 -20.14
N GLY A 248 11.05 -1.35 -19.00
CA GLY A 248 12.52 -1.30 -18.90
C GLY A 248 13.24 -2.49 -19.52
N PRO A 249 12.89 -3.75 -19.15
CA PRO A 249 13.50 -4.95 -19.73
C PRO A 249 13.27 -5.10 -21.23
N GLU A 250 12.19 -4.57 -21.80
CA GLU A 250 11.87 -4.69 -23.22
C GLU A 250 12.80 -3.88 -24.14
N VAL A 251 13.40 -2.83 -23.59
CA VAL A 251 14.37 -1.99 -24.32
C VAL A 251 15.68 -2.71 -24.49
N MET A 252 16.03 -3.63 -23.56
CA MET A 252 17.30 -4.31 -23.54
C MET A 252 17.33 -5.46 -24.57
N GLY A 253 17.81 -5.15 -25.79
CA GLY A 253 18.02 -6.12 -26.86
C GLY A 253 19.23 -7.03 -26.62
N LYS A 254 19.18 -8.23 -27.21
CA LYS A 254 20.30 -9.21 -27.15
C LYS A 254 21.45 -8.84 -28.06
N TYR A 255 21.21 -8.02 -29.08
CA TYR A 255 22.21 -7.66 -30.08
C TYR A 255 22.73 -6.23 -29.93
N TYR A 256 23.96 -6.02 -30.38
CA TYR A 256 24.62 -4.73 -30.30
C TYR A 256 23.92 -3.66 -31.17
N GLY A 257 23.54 -2.52 -30.56
CA GLY A 257 22.87 -1.40 -31.25
C GLY A 257 21.34 -1.50 -31.36
N GLU A 258 20.74 -2.66 -31.04
CA GLU A 258 19.29 -2.87 -31.14
C GLU A 258 18.51 -2.02 -30.13
N SER A 259 19.03 -1.89 -28.92
CA SER A 259 18.42 -1.10 -27.85
C SER A 259 18.39 0.39 -28.17
N GLU A 260 19.48 0.95 -28.71
CA GLU A 260 19.57 2.35 -29.10
C GLU A 260 18.64 2.68 -30.28
N GLU A 261 18.57 1.77 -31.29
CA GLU A 261 17.67 1.94 -32.43
C GLU A 261 16.19 1.86 -32.03
N ARG A 262 15.85 0.94 -31.13
CA ARG A 262 14.50 0.78 -30.62
C ARG A 262 14.04 2.02 -29.85
N LEU A 263 14.87 2.55 -28.95
CA LEU A 263 14.60 3.81 -28.26
C LEU A 263 14.37 4.96 -29.23
N ARG A 264 15.23 5.10 -30.25
CA ARG A 264 15.10 6.15 -31.25
C ARG A 264 13.79 6.06 -32.00
N LYS A 265 13.39 4.88 -32.48
CA LYS A 265 12.11 4.67 -33.18
C LYS A 265 10.91 5.07 -32.32
N ILE A 266 10.90 4.72 -31.04
CA ILE A 266 9.81 5.04 -30.14
C ILE A 266 9.70 6.56 -29.92
N PHE A 267 10.83 7.26 -29.76
CA PHE A 267 10.83 8.71 -29.63
C PHE A 267 10.39 9.41 -30.92
N GLU A 268 10.78 8.91 -32.10
CA GLU A 268 10.36 9.39 -33.41
C GLU A 268 8.84 9.18 -33.58
N GLU A 269 8.32 8.00 -33.27
CA GLU A 269 6.90 7.68 -33.30
C GLU A 269 6.07 8.60 -32.38
N ALA A 270 6.53 8.85 -31.15
CA ALA A 270 5.88 9.78 -30.24
C ALA A 270 5.87 11.22 -30.78
N GLN A 271 6.89 11.65 -31.50
CA GLN A 271 6.95 12.97 -32.14
C GLN A 271 6.02 13.08 -33.35
N GLU A 272 5.88 12.03 -34.14
CA GLU A 272 4.99 11.98 -35.30
C GLU A 272 3.51 12.03 -34.91
N HIS A 273 3.18 11.45 -33.75
CA HIS A 273 1.79 11.40 -33.25
C HIS A 273 1.49 12.44 -32.16
N ALA A 274 2.26 13.52 -32.09
CA ALA A 274 2.01 14.56 -31.08
C ALA A 274 0.59 15.16 -31.20
N PRO A 275 -0.11 15.45 -30.06
CA PRO A 275 0.38 15.38 -28.68
C PRO A 275 0.52 13.95 -28.15
N ALA A 276 1.65 13.64 -27.52
CA ALA A 276 2.00 12.28 -27.09
C ALA A 276 2.54 12.23 -25.66
N ILE A 277 2.28 11.12 -24.98
CA ILE A 277 2.83 10.77 -23.67
C ILE A 277 3.65 9.48 -23.83
N LEU A 278 4.94 9.58 -23.56
CA LEU A 278 5.86 8.46 -23.51
C LEU A 278 6.04 8.02 -22.06
N PHE A 279 5.57 6.84 -21.72
CA PHE A 279 5.71 6.27 -20.39
C PHE A 279 6.81 5.19 -20.39
N ILE A 280 7.82 5.37 -19.53
CA ILE A 280 8.92 4.43 -19.33
C ILE A 280 8.79 3.83 -17.95
N ASP A 281 8.38 2.56 -17.89
CA ASP A 281 8.30 1.83 -16.62
C ASP A 281 9.64 1.19 -16.27
N GLU A 282 9.92 1.03 -14.98
CA GLU A 282 11.18 0.49 -14.48
C GLU A 282 12.42 1.18 -15.12
N ILE A 283 12.39 2.53 -15.15
CA ILE A 283 13.45 3.29 -15.81
C ILE A 283 14.84 3.06 -15.19
N ASP A 284 14.92 2.60 -13.96
CA ASP A 284 16.15 2.18 -13.27
C ASP A 284 16.79 0.97 -13.95
N ALA A 285 16.01 0.08 -14.58
CA ALA A 285 16.53 -1.01 -15.40
C ALA A 285 17.16 -0.52 -16.72
N VAL A 286 16.65 0.58 -17.28
CA VAL A 286 17.16 1.18 -18.54
C VAL A 286 18.36 2.09 -18.28
N ALA A 287 18.34 2.80 -17.17
CA ALA A 287 19.31 3.85 -16.90
C ALA A 287 19.88 3.80 -15.46
N PRO A 288 20.57 2.72 -15.09
CA PRO A 288 21.23 2.59 -13.80
C PRO A 288 22.42 3.54 -13.65
N LYS A 289 22.87 3.79 -12.42
CA LYS A 289 24.06 4.60 -12.12
C LYS A 289 25.31 4.05 -12.81
N ARG A 290 26.04 4.92 -13.50
CA ARG A 290 27.25 4.55 -14.24
C ARG A 290 28.41 4.08 -13.36
N GLU A 291 28.42 4.49 -12.09
CA GLU A 291 29.45 4.13 -11.11
C GLU A 291 29.34 2.67 -10.65
N GLU A 292 28.14 2.11 -10.66
CA GLU A 292 27.85 0.73 -10.27
C GLU A 292 28.05 -0.25 -11.44
N LEU A 293 28.16 0.27 -12.67
CA LEU A 293 28.35 -0.52 -13.88
C LEU A 293 29.83 -0.90 -14.09
N GLY A 294 30.15 -2.16 -13.96
CA GLY A 294 31.47 -2.70 -14.25
C GLY A 294 31.94 -2.47 -15.72
N SER A 295 33.19 -2.77 -16.01
CA SER A 295 33.76 -2.59 -17.34
C SER A 295 33.10 -3.45 -18.44
N GLN A 296 32.33 -4.48 -18.08
CA GLN A 296 31.65 -5.38 -19.01
C GLN A 296 30.27 -4.88 -19.48
N GLN A 297 29.68 -3.87 -18.81
CA GLN A 297 28.34 -3.35 -19.12
C GLN A 297 28.36 -2.12 -20.02
N GLN A 298 29.10 -2.18 -21.14
CA GLN A 298 29.19 -1.06 -22.10
C GLN A 298 27.85 -0.76 -22.80
N VAL A 299 26.97 -1.74 -22.94
CA VAL A 299 25.68 -1.58 -23.61
C VAL A 299 24.79 -0.65 -22.80
N GLU A 300 24.67 -0.88 -21.50
CA GLU A 300 23.85 -0.06 -20.60
C GLU A 300 24.31 1.41 -20.58
N LYS A 301 25.63 1.66 -20.53
CA LYS A 301 26.18 3.03 -20.60
C LYS A 301 25.79 3.78 -21.88
N ARG A 302 25.64 3.08 -23.00
CA ARG A 302 25.23 3.67 -24.30
C ARG A 302 23.74 3.94 -24.34
N VAL A 303 22.93 3.00 -23.85
CA VAL A 303 21.48 3.18 -23.73
C VAL A 303 21.17 4.43 -22.90
N VAL A 304 21.84 4.60 -21.74
CA VAL A 304 21.74 5.81 -20.91
C VAL A 304 22.14 7.06 -21.70
N ALA A 305 23.27 7.02 -22.41
CA ALA A 305 23.74 8.15 -23.22
C ALA A 305 22.77 8.49 -24.37
N GLN A 306 22.19 7.48 -25.00
CA GLN A 306 21.19 7.65 -26.06
C GLN A 306 19.89 8.26 -25.50
N LEU A 307 19.40 7.75 -24.36
CA LEU A 307 18.21 8.30 -23.70
C LEU A 307 18.40 9.78 -23.34
N LEU A 308 19.55 10.13 -22.76
CA LEU A 308 19.90 11.51 -22.46
C LEU A 308 19.91 12.39 -23.71
N SER A 309 20.51 11.91 -24.80
CA SER A 309 20.55 12.64 -26.09
C SER A 309 19.17 12.83 -26.68
N LEU A 310 18.30 11.82 -26.61
CA LEU A 310 16.93 11.89 -27.11
C LEU A 310 16.08 12.88 -26.29
N MET A 311 16.21 12.87 -24.96
CA MET A 311 15.51 13.82 -24.10
C MET A 311 15.96 15.28 -24.35
N ASP A 312 17.27 15.50 -24.51
CA ASP A 312 17.81 16.83 -24.83
C ASP A 312 17.39 17.29 -26.22
N GLY A 313 17.21 16.36 -27.18
CA GLY A 313 16.78 16.60 -28.55
C GLY A 313 15.28 16.95 -28.70
N LEU A 314 14.46 16.71 -27.67
CA LEU A 314 13.06 17.13 -27.67
C LEU A 314 12.97 18.64 -27.64
N LYS A 315 12.47 19.22 -28.73
CA LYS A 315 12.23 20.66 -28.80
C LYS A 315 11.14 21.04 -27.79
N SER A 316 11.29 22.18 -27.13
CA SER A 316 10.29 22.74 -26.19
C SER A 316 8.89 22.95 -26.79
N ARG A 317 8.79 22.95 -28.12
CA ARG A 317 7.52 23.03 -28.89
C ARG A 317 6.93 21.68 -29.29
N GLY A 318 7.65 20.56 -29.06
CA GLY A 318 7.09 19.25 -29.30
C GLY A 318 6.13 18.90 -28.17
N GLN A 319 4.85 18.73 -28.48
CA GLN A 319 3.80 18.33 -27.53
C GLN A 319 4.01 16.85 -27.09
N VAL A 320 5.22 16.52 -26.64
CA VAL A 320 5.60 15.19 -26.14
C VAL A 320 6.04 15.34 -24.70
N ALA A 321 5.35 14.65 -23.80
CA ALA A 321 5.71 14.57 -22.39
C ALA A 321 6.27 13.19 -22.07
N ILE A 322 7.34 13.11 -21.27
CA ILE A 322 7.93 11.86 -20.82
C ILE A 322 7.57 11.63 -19.35
N ILE A 323 7.08 10.45 -19.04
CA ILE A 323 6.84 10.02 -17.67
C ILE A 323 7.73 8.80 -17.40
N GLY A 324 8.67 8.93 -16.46
CA GLY A 324 9.44 7.79 -15.96
C GLY A 324 8.83 7.25 -14.69
N ALA A 325 8.81 5.93 -14.50
CA ALA A 325 8.44 5.30 -13.23
C ALA A 325 9.58 4.43 -12.71
N THR A 326 9.84 4.52 -11.39
CA THR A 326 10.86 3.69 -10.72
C THR A 326 10.43 3.34 -9.29
N ASN A 327 10.84 2.17 -8.84
CA ASN A 327 10.71 1.79 -7.43
C ASN A 327 11.92 2.27 -6.61
N ALA A 328 13.07 2.48 -7.26
CA ALA A 328 14.34 2.78 -6.63
C ALA A 328 15.04 4.02 -7.24
N PRO A 329 14.56 5.25 -6.94
CA PRO A 329 15.11 6.47 -7.54
C PRO A 329 16.59 6.70 -7.24
N GLN A 330 17.11 6.07 -6.18
CA GLN A 330 18.54 6.10 -5.82
C GLN A 330 19.43 5.31 -6.78
N LEU A 331 18.89 4.35 -7.56
CA LEU A 331 19.64 3.56 -8.55
C LEU A 331 19.73 4.27 -9.90
N LEU A 332 18.90 5.30 -10.13
CA LEU A 332 18.86 6.02 -11.40
C LEU A 332 20.10 6.93 -11.58
N ASP A 333 20.62 7.01 -12.83
CA ASP A 333 21.72 7.92 -13.18
C ASP A 333 21.35 9.38 -12.83
N PRO A 334 22.15 10.08 -12.00
CA PRO A 334 21.88 11.45 -11.60
C PRO A 334 21.75 12.44 -12.78
N ALA A 335 22.34 12.14 -13.94
CA ALA A 335 22.23 12.98 -15.13
C ALA A 335 20.81 13.06 -15.67
N LEU A 336 19.95 12.05 -15.43
CA LEU A 336 18.54 12.07 -15.84
C LEU A 336 17.68 13.00 -14.95
N ARG A 337 18.12 13.26 -13.72
CA ARG A 337 17.37 14.10 -12.73
C ARG A 337 17.77 15.57 -12.81
N ARG A 338 18.46 15.99 -13.88
CA ARG A 338 18.85 17.38 -14.10
C ARG A 338 17.75 18.17 -14.81
N PRO A 339 17.68 19.51 -14.61
CA PRO A 339 16.77 20.39 -15.34
C PRO A 339 16.79 20.15 -16.85
N GLY A 340 15.62 20.15 -17.48
CA GLY A 340 15.44 19.87 -18.90
C GLY A 340 15.24 18.39 -19.24
N ARG A 341 15.25 17.49 -18.24
CA ARG A 341 15.02 16.04 -18.36
C ARG A 341 13.91 15.63 -17.41
N PHE A 342 14.17 14.77 -16.42
CA PHE A 342 13.23 14.52 -15.31
C PHE A 342 13.46 15.56 -14.20
N ASP A 343 13.02 16.76 -14.47
CA ASP A 343 13.19 17.90 -13.58
C ASP A 343 12.10 18.02 -12.50
N ARG A 344 11.09 17.18 -12.59
CA ARG A 344 10.00 17.07 -11.62
C ARG A 344 9.88 15.65 -11.11
N GLU A 345 9.86 15.52 -9.80
CA GLU A 345 9.72 14.23 -9.11
C GLU A 345 8.46 14.23 -8.28
N ILE A 346 7.68 13.16 -8.39
CA ILE A 346 6.43 12.97 -7.65
C ILE A 346 6.52 11.65 -6.89
N ASN A 347 6.41 11.74 -5.57
CA ASN A 347 6.35 10.57 -4.71
C ASN A 347 4.94 9.97 -4.73
N VAL A 348 4.85 8.70 -5.12
CA VAL A 348 3.64 7.87 -5.07
C VAL A 348 3.85 6.86 -3.93
N GLY A 349 3.61 7.32 -2.71
CA GLY A 349 3.85 6.55 -1.48
C GLY A 349 2.77 5.54 -1.15
N VAL A 350 2.94 4.88 0.00
CA VAL A 350 1.91 4.01 0.59
C VAL A 350 0.68 4.85 0.96
N PRO A 351 -0.54 4.40 0.64
CA PRO A 351 -1.75 5.18 0.89
C PRO A 351 -2.05 5.30 2.40
N GLU A 352 -2.46 6.50 2.83
CA GLU A 352 -3.01 6.75 4.16
C GLU A 352 -4.37 6.05 4.32
N ARG A 353 -4.93 6.01 5.55
CA ARG A 353 -6.25 5.41 5.83
C ARG A 353 -7.33 5.85 4.85
N ASN A 354 -7.48 7.16 4.63
CA ASN A 354 -8.48 7.69 3.69
C ASN A 354 -8.22 7.24 2.26
N GLY A 355 -6.93 7.19 1.86
CA GLY A 355 -6.52 6.69 0.56
C GLY A 355 -6.84 5.22 0.39
N ARG A 356 -6.61 4.38 1.41
CA ARG A 356 -6.98 2.94 1.36
C ARG A 356 -8.49 2.76 1.24
N ARG A 357 -9.27 3.56 1.95
CA ARG A 357 -10.74 3.56 1.82
C ARG A 357 -11.16 3.88 0.38
N GLU A 358 -10.62 4.94 -0.24
CA GLU A 358 -10.91 5.29 -1.63
C GLU A 358 -10.52 4.17 -2.60
N ILE A 359 -9.37 3.52 -2.39
CA ILE A 359 -8.92 2.38 -3.21
C ILE A 359 -9.88 1.20 -3.05
N LEU A 360 -10.30 0.89 -1.81
CA LEU A 360 -11.30 -0.16 -1.57
C LEU A 360 -12.63 0.17 -2.26
N GLU A 361 -13.11 1.41 -2.20
CA GLU A 361 -14.32 1.85 -2.93
C GLU A 361 -14.20 1.61 -4.44
N VAL A 362 -13.02 1.84 -5.02
CA VAL A 362 -12.76 1.59 -6.44
C VAL A 362 -12.82 0.10 -6.75
N HIS A 363 -12.14 -0.74 -5.97
CA HIS A 363 -12.04 -2.17 -6.26
C HIS A 363 -13.27 -2.98 -5.87
N THR A 364 -14.10 -2.49 -4.94
CA THR A 364 -15.38 -3.11 -4.58
C THR A 364 -16.54 -2.63 -5.46
N ARG A 365 -16.29 -1.71 -6.39
CA ARG A 365 -17.30 -1.20 -7.32
C ARG A 365 -17.91 -2.36 -8.14
N GLY A 366 -19.23 -2.55 -8.03
CA GLY A 366 -19.94 -3.65 -8.69
C GLY A 366 -19.86 -5.01 -7.98
N MET A 367 -19.19 -5.09 -6.83
CA MET A 367 -19.19 -6.27 -5.97
C MET A 367 -20.44 -6.25 -5.09
N PRO A 368 -21.22 -7.34 -4.99
CA PRO A 368 -22.34 -7.45 -4.08
C PRO A 368 -21.81 -7.59 -2.65
N LEU A 369 -21.76 -6.49 -1.92
CA LEU A 369 -21.33 -6.45 -0.53
C LEU A 369 -22.52 -6.64 0.40
N ALA A 370 -22.35 -7.44 1.44
CA ALA A 370 -23.31 -7.58 2.52
C ALA A 370 -23.37 -6.30 3.37
N GLU A 371 -24.46 -6.08 4.10
CA GLU A 371 -24.67 -4.88 4.92
C GLU A 371 -23.65 -4.73 6.07
N ASP A 372 -23.00 -5.82 6.48
CA ASP A 372 -22.00 -5.86 7.56
C ASP A 372 -20.62 -5.34 7.14
N VAL A 373 -20.37 -5.15 5.83
CA VAL A 373 -19.06 -4.73 5.32
C VAL A 373 -18.82 -3.24 5.54
N SER A 374 -17.85 -2.93 6.37
CA SER A 374 -17.40 -1.55 6.62
C SER A 374 -16.05 -1.30 5.94
N LEU A 375 -16.04 -0.51 4.86
CA LEU A 375 -14.82 -0.11 4.17
C LEU A 375 -13.90 0.75 5.07
N ASP A 376 -14.47 1.50 6.01
CA ASP A 376 -13.70 2.28 6.99
C ASP A 376 -12.91 1.37 7.93
N ARG A 377 -13.53 0.27 8.40
CA ARG A 377 -12.86 -0.74 9.23
C ARG A 377 -11.81 -1.50 8.44
N LEU A 378 -12.10 -1.87 7.20
CA LEU A 378 -11.10 -2.50 6.31
C LEU A 378 -9.90 -1.57 6.09
N ALA A 379 -10.14 -0.27 5.87
CA ALA A 379 -9.07 0.71 5.75
C ALA A 379 -8.25 0.89 7.04
N GLU A 380 -8.84 0.66 8.21
CA GLU A 380 -8.13 0.64 9.50
C GLU A 380 -7.17 -0.55 9.62
N ILE A 381 -7.67 -1.75 9.36
CA ILE A 381 -6.90 -2.99 9.58
C ILE A 381 -5.87 -3.31 8.49
N THR A 382 -5.95 -2.65 7.31
CA THR A 382 -5.02 -2.87 6.18
C THR A 382 -3.82 -1.91 6.21
N HIS A 383 -3.18 -1.75 7.37
CA HIS A 383 -1.98 -0.92 7.47
C HIS A 383 -0.86 -1.45 6.54
N GLY A 384 -0.14 -0.55 5.87
CA GLY A 384 0.97 -0.91 4.98
C GLY A 384 0.57 -1.52 3.64
N PHE A 385 -0.72 -1.73 3.38
CA PHE A 385 -1.21 -2.21 2.09
C PHE A 385 -1.10 -1.12 1.03
N VAL A 386 -0.57 -1.48 -0.14
CA VAL A 386 -0.59 -0.63 -1.34
C VAL A 386 -1.82 -0.93 -2.20
N GLY A 387 -2.02 -0.18 -3.27
CA GLY A 387 -3.18 -0.36 -4.16
C GLY A 387 -3.31 -1.78 -4.72
N ALA A 388 -2.20 -2.40 -5.09
CA ALA A 388 -2.16 -3.78 -5.58
C ALA A 388 -2.59 -4.80 -4.52
N ASP A 389 -2.20 -4.60 -3.25
CA ASP A 389 -2.57 -5.49 -2.15
C ASP A 389 -4.07 -5.39 -1.84
N LEU A 390 -4.62 -4.16 -1.84
CA LEU A 390 -6.05 -3.94 -1.63
C LEU A 390 -6.88 -4.53 -2.78
N ALA A 391 -6.38 -4.47 -4.02
CA ALA A 391 -6.98 -5.15 -5.16
C ALA A 391 -6.91 -6.68 -5.03
N ALA A 392 -5.80 -7.22 -4.51
CA ALA A 392 -5.66 -8.64 -4.22
C ALA A 392 -6.62 -9.06 -3.11
N LEU A 393 -6.72 -8.29 -2.03
CA LEU A 393 -7.64 -8.53 -0.92
C LEU A 393 -9.10 -8.60 -1.38
N THR A 394 -9.55 -7.64 -2.19
CA THR A 394 -10.92 -7.64 -2.72
C THR A 394 -11.18 -8.82 -3.66
N ARG A 395 -10.18 -9.25 -4.43
CA ARG A 395 -10.28 -10.43 -5.28
C ARG A 395 -10.34 -11.71 -4.45
N GLU A 396 -9.48 -11.84 -3.45
CA GLU A 396 -9.44 -13.03 -2.60
C GLU A 396 -10.70 -13.15 -1.75
N SER A 397 -11.27 -12.05 -1.22
CA SER A 397 -12.56 -12.11 -0.51
C SER A 397 -13.69 -12.63 -1.40
N ALA A 398 -13.72 -12.24 -2.68
CA ALA A 398 -14.66 -12.79 -3.64
C ALA A 398 -14.40 -14.29 -3.91
N MET A 399 -13.13 -14.72 -3.94
CA MET A 399 -12.78 -16.15 -4.11
C MET A 399 -13.18 -16.98 -2.89
N VAL A 400 -13.04 -16.44 -1.68
CA VAL A 400 -13.52 -17.09 -0.44
C VAL A 400 -15.04 -17.32 -0.51
N THR A 401 -15.80 -16.29 -0.91
CA THR A 401 -17.25 -16.40 -1.11
C THR A 401 -17.59 -17.45 -2.17
N LEU A 402 -16.86 -17.49 -3.28
CA LEU A 402 -17.05 -18.49 -4.34
C LEU A 402 -16.73 -19.92 -3.86
N ARG A 403 -15.68 -20.10 -3.05
CA ARG A 403 -15.34 -21.41 -2.46
C ARG A 403 -16.50 -21.94 -1.59
N LYS A 404 -17.09 -21.07 -0.74
CA LYS A 404 -18.23 -21.44 0.11
C LYS A 404 -19.46 -21.89 -0.68
N ILE A 405 -19.73 -21.26 -1.81
CA ILE A 405 -20.90 -21.57 -2.64
C ILE A 405 -20.60 -22.74 -3.57
N SER A 406 -19.35 -22.96 -3.97
CA SER A 406 -18.99 -24.08 -4.85
C SER A 406 -19.32 -25.46 -4.25
N GLU A 407 -19.43 -25.57 -2.92
CA GLU A 407 -19.89 -26.79 -2.23
C GLU A 407 -21.35 -27.06 -2.48
N ASP A 408 -22.16 -26.03 -2.76
CA ASP A 408 -23.60 -26.13 -3.05
C ASP A 408 -23.89 -26.29 -4.55
N ILE A 409 -22.89 -26.18 -5.44
CA ILE A 409 -23.07 -26.30 -6.89
C ILE A 409 -22.88 -27.78 -7.31
N PRO A 410 -23.89 -28.44 -7.91
CA PRO A 410 -23.70 -29.76 -8.45
C PRO A 410 -22.62 -29.74 -9.54
N LEU A 411 -21.65 -30.66 -9.46
CA LEU A 411 -20.52 -30.77 -10.41
C LEU A 411 -20.97 -31.02 -11.87
N ASP A 412 -22.21 -31.48 -12.07
CA ASP A 412 -22.80 -31.82 -13.38
C ASP A 412 -23.70 -30.68 -13.95
N ALA A 413 -23.78 -29.52 -13.31
CA ALA A 413 -24.63 -28.43 -13.74
C ALA A 413 -24.04 -27.69 -14.94
N GLU A 414 -24.67 -27.80 -16.13
CA GLU A 414 -24.32 -26.99 -17.30
C GLU A 414 -24.55 -25.47 -17.10
N PHE A 415 -25.38 -25.08 -16.13
CA PHE A 415 -25.71 -23.69 -15.83
C PHE A 415 -25.84 -23.47 -14.31
N ILE A 416 -25.27 -22.40 -13.82
CA ILE A 416 -25.46 -21.97 -12.43
C ILE A 416 -26.88 -21.42 -12.27
N PRO A 417 -27.69 -21.92 -11.32
CA PRO A 417 -29.03 -21.39 -11.06
C PRO A 417 -29.01 -19.91 -10.71
N TYR A 418 -29.92 -19.12 -11.29
CA TYR A 418 -30.00 -17.67 -11.06
C TYR A 418 -30.20 -17.32 -9.58
N ASP A 419 -30.90 -18.17 -8.82
CA ASP A 419 -31.13 -18.01 -7.38
C ASP A 419 -29.81 -18.07 -6.57
N LEU A 420 -28.84 -18.85 -7.03
CA LEU A 420 -27.49 -18.87 -6.40
C LEU A 420 -26.71 -17.58 -6.71
N LEU A 421 -26.84 -17.05 -7.92
CA LEU A 421 -26.19 -15.81 -8.32
C LEU A 421 -26.74 -14.60 -7.53
N THR A 422 -28.04 -14.62 -7.18
CA THR A 422 -28.65 -13.53 -6.39
C THR A 422 -28.34 -13.61 -4.90
N ARG A 423 -27.87 -14.74 -4.40
CA ARG A 423 -27.44 -14.94 -3.00
C ARG A 423 -25.95 -14.68 -2.79
N LEU A 424 -25.20 -14.42 -3.88
CA LEU A 424 -23.80 -14.08 -3.80
C LEU A 424 -23.65 -12.71 -3.14
N GLU A 425 -23.27 -12.69 -1.87
CA GLU A 425 -22.90 -11.49 -1.14
C GLU A 425 -21.57 -11.74 -0.41
N VAL A 426 -20.64 -10.81 -0.55
CA VAL A 426 -19.35 -10.86 0.13
C VAL A 426 -19.49 -10.20 1.51
N SER A 427 -19.27 -10.98 2.56
CA SER A 427 -19.40 -10.55 3.95
C SER A 427 -18.10 -10.00 4.54
N MET A 428 -18.19 -9.32 5.69
CA MET A 428 -16.99 -8.88 6.42
C MET A 428 -16.11 -10.05 6.87
N ALA A 429 -16.71 -11.22 7.16
CA ALA A 429 -16.00 -12.43 7.50
C ALA A 429 -15.11 -12.94 6.35
N ASP A 430 -15.61 -12.84 5.09
CA ASP A 430 -14.83 -13.24 3.91
C ASP A 430 -13.60 -12.34 3.70
N PHE A 431 -13.74 -11.03 3.97
CA PHE A 431 -12.61 -10.10 3.95
C PHE A 431 -11.57 -10.41 5.04
N LEU A 432 -12.03 -10.75 6.25
CA LEU A 432 -11.11 -11.11 7.35
C LEU A 432 -10.38 -12.42 7.08
N GLU A 433 -11.05 -13.40 6.47
CA GLU A 433 -10.43 -14.65 6.03
C GLU A 433 -9.39 -14.37 4.93
N ALA A 434 -9.73 -13.59 3.91
CA ALA A 434 -8.83 -13.19 2.84
C ALA A 434 -7.60 -12.40 3.34
N LEU A 435 -7.74 -11.64 4.43
CA LEU A 435 -6.63 -10.90 5.05
C LEU A 435 -5.52 -11.82 5.58
N THR A 436 -5.84 -13.08 5.91
CA THR A 436 -4.83 -14.04 6.36
C THR A 436 -3.96 -14.57 5.21
N GLU A 437 -4.45 -14.48 3.97
CA GLU A 437 -3.74 -14.96 2.78
C GLU A 437 -2.97 -13.83 2.06
N VAL A 438 -3.36 -12.57 2.26
CA VAL A 438 -2.77 -11.42 1.55
C VAL A 438 -1.82 -10.64 2.47
N GLU A 439 -0.53 -10.72 2.19
CA GLU A 439 0.51 -9.99 2.91
C GLU A 439 0.77 -8.60 2.28
N PRO A 440 1.03 -7.56 3.08
CA PRO A 440 1.32 -6.21 2.57
C PRO A 440 2.66 -6.15 1.81
N SER A 441 2.62 -5.73 0.55
CA SER A 441 3.81 -5.68 -0.33
C SER A 441 4.83 -4.63 0.11
N ALA A 442 4.39 -3.52 0.69
CA ALA A 442 5.30 -2.48 1.18
C ALA A 442 6.18 -2.96 2.34
N LEU A 443 5.80 -4.05 3.00
CA LEU A 443 6.49 -4.61 4.15
C LEU A 443 7.39 -5.82 3.80
N ARG A 444 7.26 -6.38 2.58
CA ARG A 444 8.05 -7.55 2.16
C ARG A 444 9.56 -7.30 2.06
N GLU A 445 9.98 -6.07 1.81
CA GLU A 445 11.40 -5.72 1.70
C GLU A 445 12.08 -5.45 3.05
N VAL A 446 11.32 -5.38 4.14
CA VAL A 446 11.84 -5.18 5.50
C VAL A 446 11.02 -5.97 6.49
N PHE A 447 11.69 -6.61 7.43
CA PHE A 447 11.12 -7.35 8.55
C PHE A 447 10.25 -6.45 9.46
N THR A 448 9.06 -6.07 8.99
CA THR A 448 8.03 -5.49 9.85
C THR A 448 7.20 -6.65 10.36
N GLU A 449 7.45 -7.03 11.59
CA GLU A 449 6.60 -7.95 12.33
C GLU A 449 5.44 -7.15 12.93
N VAL A 450 4.22 -7.65 12.81
CA VAL A 450 3.16 -7.29 13.77
C VAL A 450 3.30 -8.32 14.89
N PRO A 451 3.81 -7.92 16.07
CA PRO A 451 4.04 -8.90 17.12
C PRO A 451 2.71 -9.42 17.67
N ASP A 452 2.58 -10.72 17.85
CA ASP A 452 1.40 -11.36 18.49
C ASP A 452 1.45 -11.32 20.04
N VAL A 453 2.36 -10.53 20.62
CA VAL A 453 2.60 -10.45 22.06
C VAL A 453 1.70 -9.41 22.69
N THR A 454 0.86 -9.81 23.63
CA THR A 454 -0.06 -8.96 24.38
C THR A 454 0.52 -8.53 25.74
N TRP A 455 -0.15 -7.57 26.43
CA TRP A 455 0.22 -7.25 27.80
C TRP A 455 0.05 -8.40 28.78
N ASP A 456 -0.79 -9.37 28.48
CA ASP A 456 -1.02 -10.56 29.32
C ASP A 456 0.16 -11.55 29.26
N ASP A 457 0.93 -11.52 28.17
CA ASP A 457 2.14 -12.33 28.00
C ASP A 457 3.35 -11.76 28.78
N VAL A 458 3.23 -10.53 29.29
CA VAL A 458 4.28 -9.90 30.08
C VAL A 458 3.93 -10.00 31.57
N GLY A 459 4.59 -10.89 32.28
CA GLY A 459 4.39 -11.07 33.73
C GLY A 459 4.94 -9.92 34.57
N GLY A 460 4.11 -9.29 35.42
CA GLY A 460 4.52 -8.18 36.30
C GLY A 460 4.72 -6.85 35.57
N LEU A 461 5.65 -6.02 36.07
CA LEU A 461 6.07 -4.72 35.49
C LEU A 461 4.92 -3.68 35.33
N ALA A 462 3.96 -3.66 36.27
CA ALA A 462 2.76 -2.78 36.18
C ALA A 462 3.08 -1.29 35.98
N ASP A 463 4.05 -0.77 36.75
CA ASP A 463 4.46 0.63 36.65
C ASP A 463 5.11 0.95 35.29
N MET A 464 5.94 -0.01 34.80
CA MET A 464 6.58 0.12 33.48
C MET A 464 5.58 0.12 32.35
N LYS A 465 4.60 -0.79 32.39
CA LYS A 465 3.49 -0.85 31.42
C LYS A 465 2.71 0.46 31.40
N SER A 466 2.37 1.01 32.59
CA SER A 466 1.67 2.29 32.71
C SER A 466 2.50 3.45 32.10
N THR A 467 3.80 3.48 32.39
CA THR A 467 4.69 4.52 31.90
C THR A 467 4.85 4.45 30.37
N LEU A 468 5.03 3.25 29.80
CA LEU A 468 5.14 3.05 28.36
C LEU A 468 3.83 3.39 27.62
N LYS A 469 2.68 3.09 28.21
CA LYS A 469 1.38 3.55 27.67
C LYS A 469 1.32 5.05 27.54
N GLN A 470 1.72 5.79 28.57
CA GLN A 470 1.69 7.26 28.57
C GLN A 470 2.65 7.85 27.55
N ILE A 471 3.86 7.28 27.42
CA ILE A 471 4.93 7.84 26.62
C ILE A 471 4.81 7.48 25.14
N ILE A 472 4.32 6.29 24.81
CA ILE A 472 4.29 5.76 23.45
C ILE A 472 2.87 5.69 22.89
N GLU A 473 1.94 5.07 23.62
CA GLU A 473 0.58 4.81 23.14
C GLU A 473 -0.21 6.10 23.00
N TRP A 474 -0.22 6.98 24.02
CA TRP A 474 -1.03 8.20 23.98
C TRP A 474 -0.65 9.17 22.86
N PRO A 475 0.65 9.45 22.57
CA PRO A 475 1.02 10.30 21.44
C PRO A 475 0.62 9.74 20.07
N LEU A 476 0.63 8.41 19.94
CA LEU A 476 0.26 7.75 18.69
C LEU A 476 -1.25 7.70 18.47
N LEU A 477 -2.03 7.48 19.56
CA LEU A 477 -3.49 7.41 19.50
C LEU A 477 -4.17 8.79 19.53
N TYR A 478 -3.57 9.77 20.21
CA TYR A 478 -4.18 11.08 20.45
C TYR A 478 -3.26 12.25 20.01
N PRO A 479 -2.75 12.27 18.77
CA PRO A 479 -1.80 13.31 18.31
C PRO A 479 -2.38 14.73 18.44
N ASP A 480 -3.70 14.89 18.24
CA ASP A 480 -4.37 16.19 18.34
C ASP A 480 -4.37 16.77 19.75
N LEU A 481 -4.36 15.94 20.79
CA LEU A 481 -4.27 16.41 22.17
C LEU A 481 -2.89 16.98 22.47
N PHE A 482 -1.83 16.33 21.97
CA PHE A 482 -0.46 16.81 22.12
C PHE A 482 -0.23 18.11 21.34
N ALA A 483 -0.78 18.20 20.13
CA ALA A 483 -0.74 19.43 19.34
C ALA A 483 -1.47 20.61 20.04
N ARG A 484 -2.63 20.37 20.67
CA ARG A 484 -3.36 21.39 21.44
C ARG A 484 -2.65 21.79 22.75
N ALA A 485 -1.91 20.86 23.35
CA ALA A 485 -1.14 21.11 24.55
C ALA A 485 0.22 21.78 24.26
N ASP A 486 0.56 22.00 22.99
CA ASP A 486 1.86 22.49 22.50
C ASP A 486 3.03 21.72 23.11
N THR A 487 2.88 20.38 23.18
CA THR A 487 3.86 19.48 23.79
C THR A 487 4.28 18.44 22.77
N ALA A 488 5.58 18.37 22.51
CA ALA A 488 6.15 17.34 21.64
C ALA A 488 6.33 16.02 22.43
N PRO A 489 5.87 14.85 21.90
CA PRO A 489 6.17 13.58 22.52
C PRO A 489 7.65 13.24 22.41
N PRO A 490 8.19 12.42 23.34
CA PRO A 490 9.57 11.97 23.28
C PRO A 490 9.80 11.13 22.02
N LYS A 491 10.90 11.40 21.31
CA LYS A 491 11.27 10.69 20.09
C LYS A 491 11.82 9.30 20.35
N GLY A 492 12.51 9.12 21.48
CA GLY A 492 13.18 7.88 21.80
C GLY A 492 13.13 7.50 23.28
N VAL A 493 12.93 6.22 23.53
CA VAL A 493 12.92 5.59 24.85
C VAL A 493 13.99 4.51 24.89
N LEU A 494 14.84 4.54 25.92
CA LEU A 494 15.88 3.54 26.14
C LEU A 494 15.48 2.60 27.30
N LEU A 495 15.37 1.33 26.99
CA LEU A 495 15.16 0.24 27.97
C LEU A 495 16.52 -0.30 28.42
N THR A 496 16.83 -0.17 29.69
CA THR A 496 18.08 -0.67 30.28
C THR A 496 17.79 -1.79 31.28
N GLY A 497 18.74 -2.66 31.55
CA GLY A 497 18.58 -3.73 32.56
C GLY A 497 19.31 -5.00 32.16
N ALA A 498 19.36 -5.97 33.08
CA ALA A 498 20.04 -7.24 32.88
C ALA A 498 19.47 -8.04 31.68
N SER A 499 20.28 -8.93 31.11
CA SER A 499 19.79 -9.83 30.05
C SER A 499 18.68 -10.74 30.62
N GLY A 500 17.64 -10.99 29.80
CA GLY A 500 16.51 -11.85 30.19
C GLY A 500 15.45 -11.20 31.07
N THR A 501 15.49 -9.87 31.31
CA THR A 501 14.44 -9.13 32.04
C THR A 501 13.21 -8.81 31.22
N GLY A 502 13.15 -9.17 29.93
CA GLY A 502 11.96 -9.00 29.07
C GLY A 502 11.92 -7.72 28.24
N LYS A 503 13.06 -7.04 27.99
CA LYS A 503 13.14 -5.80 27.21
C LYS A 503 12.54 -5.95 25.80
N THR A 504 12.91 -6.97 25.07
CA THR A 504 12.39 -7.27 23.73
C THR A 504 10.90 -7.66 23.78
N LEU A 505 10.49 -8.39 24.81
CA LEU A 505 9.10 -8.82 25.00
C LEU A 505 8.17 -7.62 25.24
N ILE A 506 8.57 -6.69 26.14
CA ILE A 506 7.76 -5.51 26.44
C ILE A 506 7.67 -4.55 25.25
N ALA A 507 8.75 -4.45 24.43
CA ALA A 507 8.74 -3.65 23.22
C ALA A 507 7.73 -4.19 22.18
N LYS A 508 7.69 -5.52 22.02
CA LYS A 508 6.71 -6.21 21.17
C LYS A 508 5.28 -6.02 21.68
N ALA A 509 5.06 -6.17 23.00
CA ALA A 509 3.75 -5.96 23.60
C ALA A 509 3.21 -4.53 23.41
N VAL A 510 4.07 -3.52 23.57
CA VAL A 510 3.70 -2.11 23.30
C VAL A 510 3.25 -1.92 21.85
N ALA A 511 3.98 -2.49 20.90
CA ALA A 511 3.66 -2.34 19.47
C ALA A 511 2.33 -3.01 19.11
N HIS A 512 2.08 -4.20 19.66
CA HIS A 512 0.81 -4.91 19.47
C HIS A 512 -0.39 -4.12 20.00
N GLU A 513 -0.29 -3.66 21.24
CA GLU A 513 -1.39 -2.92 21.90
C GLU A 513 -1.68 -1.56 21.26
N CYS A 514 -0.64 -0.89 20.73
CA CYS A 514 -0.81 0.35 19.99
C CYS A 514 -1.37 0.12 18.56
N GLY A 515 -1.39 -1.11 18.07
CA GLY A 515 -1.78 -1.44 16.70
C GLY A 515 -0.89 -0.77 15.64
N VAL A 516 0.41 -0.60 15.93
CA VAL A 516 1.37 0.10 15.06
C VAL A 516 2.40 -0.87 14.48
N ASN A 517 2.98 -0.49 13.36
CA ASN A 517 4.04 -1.26 12.73
C ASN A 517 5.27 -1.33 13.62
N PHE A 518 5.93 -2.49 13.64
CA PHE A 518 7.12 -2.75 14.45
C PHE A 518 8.30 -3.19 13.59
N ILE A 519 9.38 -2.42 13.61
CA ILE A 519 10.62 -2.73 12.90
C ILE A 519 11.65 -3.15 13.92
N SER A 520 12.00 -4.43 13.97
CA SER A 520 13.04 -4.95 14.86
C SER A 520 14.39 -4.96 14.15
N VAL A 521 15.38 -4.35 14.81
CA VAL A 521 16.74 -4.23 14.28
C VAL A 521 17.70 -4.72 15.36
N LYS A 522 18.42 -5.80 15.08
CA LYS A 522 19.46 -6.29 15.98
C LYS A 522 20.78 -5.61 15.70
N GLY A 523 21.47 -5.16 16.74
CA GLY A 523 22.75 -4.47 16.62
C GLY A 523 23.76 -5.15 15.70
N PRO A 524 24.06 -6.45 15.89
CA PRO A 524 25.02 -7.18 15.04
C PRO A 524 24.64 -7.28 13.58
N GLU A 525 23.34 -7.26 13.24
CA GLU A 525 22.85 -7.36 11.85
C GLU A 525 23.14 -6.09 11.02
N LEU A 526 23.32 -4.95 11.67
CA LEU A 526 23.67 -3.70 11.03
C LEU A 526 25.16 -3.58 10.70
N LEU A 527 26.00 -4.37 11.37
CA LEU A 527 27.45 -4.32 11.18
C LEU A 527 27.83 -5.22 9.98
N SER A 528 28.14 -4.60 8.85
CA SER A 528 28.64 -5.28 7.66
C SER A 528 30.16 -5.12 7.55
N LYS A 529 30.83 -6.12 6.94
CA LYS A 529 32.26 -6.04 6.62
C LYS A 529 32.60 -5.05 5.50
N TRP A 530 31.57 -4.56 4.77
CA TRP A 530 31.75 -3.63 3.66
C TRP A 530 31.55 -2.19 4.09
N VAL A 531 32.48 -1.33 3.71
CA VAL A 531 32.43 0.11 4.06
C VAL A 531 31.24 0.77 3.36
N GLY A 532 30.39 1.48 4.13
CA GLY A 532 29.20 2.20 3.63
C GLY A 532 27.89 1.44 3.70
N ASP A 533 27.89 0.11 3.75
CA ASP A 533 26.68 -0.72 3.77
C ASP A 533 25.87 -0.53 5.07
N SER A 534 26.54 -0.45 6.20
CA SER A 534 25.93 -0.23 7.52
C SER A 534 25.20 1.13 7.64
N GLU A 535 25.78 2.18 7.07
CA GLU A 535 25.18 3.53 7.04
C GLU A 535 23.93 3.55 6.16
N HIS A 536 23.97 2.86 5.00
CA HIS A 536 22.82 2.72 4.12
C HIS A 536 21.67 1.96 4.80
N ARG A 537 21.95 0.87 5.49
CA ARG A 537 20.94 0.08 6.21
C ARG A 537 20.22 0.91 7.27
N ILE A 538 20.94 1.72 8.05
CA ILE A 538 20.30 2.61 9.02
C ILE A 538 19.37 3.60 8.31
N ARG A 539 19.84 4.25 7.24
CA ARG A 539 19.03 5.20 6.47
C ARG A 539 17.78 4.52 5.92
N ASP A 540 17.90 3.30 5.42
CA ASP A 540 16.76 2.52 4.90
C ASP A 540 15.77 2.16 6.00
N VAL A 541 16.21 1.73 7.19
CA VAL A 541 15.35 1.48 8.36
C VAL A 541 14.52 2.73 8.69
N PHE A 542 15.14 3.90 8.82
CA PHE A 542 14.41 5.14 9.12
C PHE A 542 13.49 5.58 7.98
N LYS A 543 13.90 5.39 6.73
CA LYS A 543 13.08 5.66 5.55
C LYS A 543 11.82 4.80 5.55
N ILE A 544 11.96 3.52 5.85
CA ILE A 544 10.85 2.57 5.90
C ILE A 544 9.93 2.90 7.07
N ALA A 545 10.48 3.21 8.24
CA ALA A 545 9.68 3.62 9.39
C ALA A 545 8.81 4.85 9.09
N ARG A 546 9.35 5.85 8.36
CA ARG A 546 8.57 7.00 7.88
C ARG A 546 7.46 6.61 6.91
N LEU A 547 7.71 5.64 6.02
CA LEU A 547 6.73 5.14 5.05
C LEU A 547 5.64 4.28 5.71
N SER A 548 5.99 3.58 6.79
CA SER A 548 5.07 2.72 7.57
C SER A 548 4.50 3.39 8.82
N SER A 549 4.62 4.71 8.94
CA SER A 549 4.04 5.44 10.09
C SER A 549 2.51 5.22 10.18
N PRO A 550 1.94 4.99 11.40
CA PRO A 550 2.62 4.97 12.69
C PRO A 550 3.47 3.70 12.92
N CYS A 551 4.71 3.88 13.44
CA CYS A 551 5.68 2.80 13.52
C CYS A 551 6.58 2.93 14.77
N ILE A 552 6.97 1.78 15.34
CA ILE A 552 8.00 1.68 16.35
C ILE A 552 9.25 1.05 15.75
N ILE A 553 10.39 1.75 15.80
CA ILE A 553 11.70 1.17 15.49
C ILE A 553 12.30 0.65 16.80
N PHE A 554 12.58 -0.63 16.87
CA PHE A 554 13.20 -1.25 18.04
C PHE A 554 14.64 -1.66 17.71
N PHE A 555 15.60 -1.04 18.39
CA PHE A 555 17.00 -1.41 18.32
C PHE A 555 17.34 -2.32 19.52
N ASP A 556 17.57 -3.60 19.26
CA ASP A 556 18.03 -4.54 20.29
C ASP A 556 19.56 -4.63 20.30
N GLU A 557 20.14 -4.87 21.46
CA GLU A 557 21.59 -4.90 21.67
C GLU A 557 22.27 -3.62 21.14
N LEU A 558 21.73 -2.45 21.54
CA LEU A 558 22.18 -1.16 21.04
C LEU A 558 23.68 -0.91 21.31
N GLU A 559 24.25 -1.52 22.35
CA GLU A 559 25.69 -1.48 22.65
C GLU A 559 26.56 -2.07 21.54
N ALA A 560 26.03 -2.98 20.71
CA ALA A 560 26.79 -3.56 19.60
C ALA A 560 27.08 -2.53 18.49
N ILE A 561 26.13 -1.60 18.24
CA ILE A 561 26.23 -0.57 17.18
C ILE A 561 26.62 0.80 17.71
N ALA A 562 26.38 1.07 18.96
CA ALA A 562 26.51 2.40 19.57
C ALA A 562 27.51 2.44 20.73
N GLY A 563 28.46 1.52 20.71
CA GLY A 563 29.51 1.44 21.72
C GLY A 563 30.43 2.66 21.72
N SER A 564 30.87 3.06 22.91
CA SER A 564 31.77 4.20 23.08
C SER A 564 33.12 3.98 22.37
N ARG A 565 33.71 5.08 21.91
CA ARG A 565 34.92 5.17 21.08
C ARG A 565 36.07 4.31 21.60
N GLY A 566 36.34 3.18 20.96
CA GLY A 566 37.48 2.27 21.26
C GLY A 566 38.59 2.37 20.20
N ARG A 567 39.84 2.09 20.61
CA ARG A 567 41.02 2.06 19.74
C ARG A 567 41.09 0.71 19.00
N GLY A 568 40.60 0.63 17.74
CA GLY A 568 40.75 -0.56 16.89
C GLY A 568 40.22 -0.28 15.46
N ASP A 569 40.59 -1.11 14.48
CA ASP A 569 40.20 -0.95 13.05
C ASP A 569 38.68 -1.00 12.81
N GLY A 570 37.89 -1.55 13.74
CA GLY A 570 36.42 -1.53 13.72
C GLY A 570 35.79 -0.22 14.22
N ALA A 571 36.56 0.66 14.88
CA ALA A 571 36.04 1.89 15.50
C ALA A 571 35.50 2.88 14.45
N ASN A 572 36.07 2.92 13.27
CA ASN A 572 35.64 3.81 12.17
C ASN A 572 34.24 3.46 11.63
N VAL A 573 33.84 2.19 11.57
CA VAL A 573 32.55 1.76 11.08
C VAL A 573 31.47 2.11 12.10
N THR A 574 31.71 1.79 13.37
CA THR A 574 30.79 2.06 14.47
C THR A 574 30.54 3.57 14.63
N GLU A 575 31.58 4.41 14.51
CA GLU A 575 31.46 5.87 14.64
C GLU A 575 30.62 6.48 13.51
N ARG A 576 30.73 5.95 12.28
CA ARG A 576 29.90 6.39 11.15
C ARG A 576 28.45 5.95 11.31
N VAL A 577 28.22 4.73 11.78
CA VAL A 577 26.88 4.20 12.09
C VAL A 577 26.19 5.06 13.14
N ILE A 578 26.90 5.40 14.23
CA ILE A 578 26.38 6.31 15.27
C ILE A 578 26.08 7.68 14.67
N SER A 579 27.00 8.26 13.89
CA SER A 579 26.80 9.56 13.26
C SER A 579 25.60 9.58 12.32
N GLN A 580 25.39 8.52 11.53
CA GLN A 580 24.21 8.38 10.67
C GLN A 580 22.92 8.25 11.50
N MET A 581 22.93 7.43 12.55
CA MET A 581 21.79 7.29 13.46
C MET A 581 21.40 8.61 14.12
N LEU A 582 22.39 9.37 14.59
CA LEU A 582 22.17 10.70 15.17
C LEU A 582 21.58 11.66 14.12
N THR A 583 22.07 11.62 12.88
CA THR A 583 21.56 12.45 11.78
C THR A 583 20.11 12.12 11.45
N GLU A 584 19.74 10.83 11.43
CA GLU A 584 18.36 10.41 11.17
C GLU A 584 17.41 10.76 12.31
N MET A 585 17.86 10.67 13.57
CA MET A 585 17.08 11.07 14.75
C MET A 585 16.87 12.58 14.83
N ASP A 586 17.89 13.37 14.47
CA ASP A 586 17.86 14.83 14.48
C ASP A 586 17.32 15.44 13.17
N GLY A 587 17.12 14.62 12.12
CA GLY A 587 16.83 15.02 10.75
C GLY A 587 15.76 16.10 10.60
N ILE A 588 15.89 16.90 9.54
CA ILE A 588 15.09 18.09 9.21
C ILE A 588 13.59 17.79 9.08
N GLU A 589 13.23 16.58 8.68
CA GLU A 589 11.83 16.14 8.66
C GLU A 589 11.45 15.56 10.02
N GLU A 590 10.45 16.15 10.68
CA GLU A 590 9.89 15.62 11.92
C GLU A 590 9.48 14.16 11.73
N LEU A 591 9.97 13.28 12.61
CA LEU A 591 9.54 11.86 12.69
C LEU A 591 8.10 11.79 13.22
N ARG A 592 7.13 12.26 12.43
CA ARG A 592 5.72 12.23 12.84
C ARG A 592 5.21 10.78 12.85
N GLY A 593 4.74 10.34 14.01
CA GLY A 593 4.20 8.99 14.17
C GLY A 593 5.26 7.88 14.18
N VAL A 594 6.55 8.19 14.36
CA VAL A 594 7.63 7.21 14.55
C VAL A 594 8.24 7.37 15.93
N VAL A 595 8.25 6.28 16.70
CA VAL A 595 8.88 6.21 18.03
C VAL A 595 10.07 5.25 17.98
N ILE A 596 11.18 5.63 18.59
CA ILE A 596 12.39 4.82 18.62
C ILE A 596 12.52 4.18 20.02
N LEU A 597 12.58 2.86 20.07
CA LEU A 597 12.88 2.08 21.28
C LEU A 597 14.29 1.51 21.16
N GLY A 598 15.14 1.77 22.14
CA GLY A 598 16.44 1.11 22.26
C GLY A 598 16.46 0.16 23.45
N ALA A 599 17.09 -1.01 23.31
CA ALA A 599 17.34 -1.93 24.42
C ALA A 599 18.85 -2.17 24.56
N THR A 600 19.33 -2.13 25.79
CA THR A 600 20.74 -2.40 26.10
C THR A 600 20.89 -3.10 27.44
N ASN A 601 21.88 -4.00 27.52
CA ASN A 601 22.33 -4.62 28.76
C ASN A 601 23.48 -3.83 29.42
N ARG A 602 24.14 -2.95 28.64
CA ARG A 602 25.34 -2.21 29.01
C ARG A 602 25.21 -0.72 28.69
N PRO A 603 24.39 0.03 29.45
CA PRO A 603 24.21 1.47 29.21
C PRO A 603 25.50 2.28 29.37
N ASP A 604 26.48 1.74 30.11
CA ASP A 604 27.82 2.30 30.30
C ASP A 604 28.67 2.35 29.00
N LEU A 605 28.36 1.49 28.02
CA LEU A 605 29.08 1.43 26.76
C LEU A 605 28.51 2.37 25.70
N LEU A 606 27.32 2.93 25.88
CA LEU A 606 26.68 3.78 24.87
C LEU A 606 27.36 5.14 24.74
N ASP A 607 27.40 5.65 23.50
CA ASP A 607 27.87 7.02 23.25
C ASP A 607 26.93 8.04 23.94
N PRO A 608 27.47 8.93 24.79
CA PRO A 608 26.67 9.96 25.49
C PRO A 608 25.86 10.87 24.56
N ALA A 609 26.24 10.98 23.27
CA ALA A 609 25.50 11.77 22.30
C ALA A 609 24.11 11.21 22.02
N LEU A 610 23.92 9.89 22.09
CA LEU A 610 22.60 9.23 21.92
C LEU A 610 21.65 9.52 23.08
N LEU A 611 22.18 9.83 24.24
CA LEU A 611 21.45 10.01 25.50
C LEU A 611 21.01 11.47 25.76
N ARG A 612 21.14 12.34 24.75
CA ARG A 612 20.72 13.76 24.85
C ARG A 612 19.25 13.95 24.56
N ALA A 613 18.70 15.09 25.01
CA ALA A 613 17.33 15.49 24.69
C ALA A 613 17.07 15.50 23.17
N GLY A 614 15.87 15.10 22.75
CA GLY A 614 15.51 14.93 21.34
C GLY A 614 15.93 13.60 20.71
N ARG A 615 16.59 12.70 21.47
CA ARG A 615 17.05 11.36 21.06
C ARG A 615 16.52 10.33 22.04
N PHE A 616 17.35 9.55 22.70
CA PHE A 616 16.92 8.66 23.82
C PHE A 616 16.81 9.48 25.12
N GLU A 617 15.83 10.33 25.18
CA GLU A 617 15.64 11.24 26.31
C GLU A 617 14.98 10.60 27.51
N VAL A 618 14.17 9.58 27.29
CA VAL A 618 13.54 8.80 28.36
C VAL A 618 14.30 7.51 28.57
N ARG A 619 14.70 7.26 29.82
CA ARG A 619 15.39 6.03 30.21
C ARG A 619 14.56 5.28 31.22
N LEU A 620 14.28 4.03 30.92
CA LEU A 620 13.51 3.13 31.76
C LEU A 620 14.36 1.93 32.15
N GLU A 621 14.57 1.75 33.43
CA GLU A 621 15.33 0.62 33.95
C GLU A 621 14.38 -0.55 34.24
N MET A 622 14.66 -1.67 33.59
CA MET A 622 13.96 -2.93 33.81
C MET A 622 14.54 -3.61 35.06
N PRO A 623 13.85 -3.62 36.19
CA PRO A 623 14.35 -4.21 37.41
C PRO A 623 14.38 -5.75 37.32
N MET A 624 15.16 -6.38 38.20
CA MET A 624 15.02 -7.82 38.45
C MET A 624 13.62 -8.09 39.00
N PRO A 625 12.97 -9.19 38.59
CA PRO A 625 11.61 -9.48 39.02
C PRO A 625 11.55 -9.76 40.53
N ASP A 626 10.68 -9.04 41.23
CA ASP A 626 10.32 -9.30 42.62
C ASP A 626 9.45 -10.55 42.74
N THR A 627 9.13 -10.99 43.94
CA THR A 627 8.34 -12.23 44.15
C THR A 627 6.99 -12.18 43.46
N VAL A 628 6.33 -11.03 43.48
CA VAL A 628 5.03 -10.85 42.80
C VAL A 628 5.16 -10.97 41.28
N SER A 629 6.18 -10.33 40.72
CA SER A 629 6.47 -10.41 39.27
C SER A 629 6.90 -11.83 38.87
N ARG A 630 7.72 -12.52 39.67
CA ARG A 630 8.10 -13.90 39.39
C ARG A 630 6.89 -14.84 39.37
N ARG A 631 5.96 -14.67 40.33
CA ARG A 631 4.72 -15.43 40.33
C ARG A 631 3.90 -15.16 39.06
N ALA A 632 3.78 -13.87 38.63
CA ALA A 632 3.10 -13.51 37.40
C ALA A 632 3.78 -14.15 36.17
N ILE A 633 5.13 -14.18 36.13
CA ILE A 633 5.88 -14.82 35.04
C ILE A 633 5.63 -16.33 35.03
N PHE A 634 5.61 -16.99 36.19
CA PHE A 634 5.24 -18.40 36.29
C PHE A 634 3.82 -18.66 35.78
N ASN A 635 2.86 -17.82 36.13
CA ASN A 635 1.49 -17.95 35.64
C ASN A 635 1.43 -17.89 34.10
N VAL A 636 2.14 -16.95 33.46
CA VAL A 636 2.21 -16.83 32.01
C VAL A 636 2.80 -18.11 31.39
N HIS A 637 3.98 -18.55 31.86
CA HIS A 637 4.67 -19.68 31.24
C HIS A 637 4.14 -21.06 31.66
N ALA A 638 3.33 -21.13 32.71
CA ALA A 638 2.61 -22.34 33.12
C ALA A 638 1.21 -22.43 32.49
N ALA A 639 0.66 -21.32 31.95
CA ALA A 639 -0.59 -21.33 31.25
C ALA A 639 -0.57 -22.33 30.09
N GLY A 640 -1.55 -23.21 30.03
CA GLY A 640 -1.60 -24.29 29.04
C GLY A 640 -0.77 -25.55 29.36
N LYS A 641 0.03 -25.54 30.44
CA LYS A 641 0.72 -26.75 30.91
C LYS A 641 -0.11 -27.43 32.00
N ARG A 642 -0.13 -28.77 32.02
CA ARG A 642 -0.83 -29.55 33.04
C ARG A 642 0.04 -29.69 34.27
N LEU A 643 -0.26 -28.91 35.29
CA LEU A 643 0.43 -28.95 36.56
C LEU A 643 -0.14 -30.07 37.46
N GLY A 644 0.70 -30.70 38.27
CA GLY A 644 0.29 -31.57 39.34
C GLY A 644 -0.39 -30.81 40.48
N GLU A 645 -1.17 -31.49 41.30
CA GLU A 645 -1.85 -30.89 42.45
C GLU A 645 -0.86 -30.46 43.55
N ASP A 646 0.38 -30.95 43.48
CA ASP A 646 1.49 -30.63 44.38
C ASP A 646 2.23 -29.32 44.00
N VAL A 647 1.94 -28.72 42.83
CA VAL A 647 2.66 -27.54 42.34
C VAL A 647 2.05 -26.25 42.91
N ASP A 648 2.84 -25.58 43.73
CA ASP A 648 2.48 -24.25 44.26
C ASP A 648 3.40 -23.19 43.61
N LEU A 649 2.81 -22.30 42.82
CA LEU A 649 3.53 -21.25 42.11
C LEU A 649 4.03 -20.13 43.06
N ASP A 650 3.44 -19.97 44.24
CA ASP A 650 3.91 -19.01 45.23
C ASP A 650 5.25 -19.50 45.85
N VAL A 651 5.34 -20.76 46.17
CA VAL A 651 6.58 -21.38 46.66
C VAL A 651 7.67 -21.34 45.59
N LEU A 652 7.34 -21.63 44.34
CA LEU A 652 8.28 -21.51 43.23
C LEU A 652 8.78 -20.07 43.03
N ALA A 653 7.91 -19.08 43.20
CA ALA A 653 8.29 -17.67 43.11
C ALA A 653 9.24 -17.26 44.25
N GLU A 654 9.07 -17.78 45.44
CA GLU A 654 10.01 -17.58 46.57
C GLU A 654 11.36 -18.28 46.33
N GLU A 655 11.33 -19.54 45.90
CA GLU A 655 12.53 -20.34 45.62
C GLU A 655 13.36 -19.82 44.45
N THR A 656 12.83 -18.97 43.60
CA THR A 656 13.52 -18.43 42.39
C THR A 656 14.06 -17.01 42.55
N GLU A 657 14.40 -16.59 43.77
CA GLU A 657 15.03 -15.30 44.03
C GLU A 657 16.34 -15.15 43.22
N GLY A 658 16.49 -13.99 42.55
CA GLY A 658 17.64 -13.64 41.72
C GLY A 658 17.61 -14.22 40.31
N LEU A 659 16.58 -14.97 39.89
CA LEU A 659 16.40 -15.43 38.52
C LEU A 659 15.66 -14.38 37.68
N THR A 660 16.01 -14.30 36.39
CA THR A 660 15.35 -13.43 35.42
C THR A 660 14.10 -14.08 34.83
N GLY A 661 13.30 -13.31 34.06
CA GLY A 661 12.14 -13.87 33.36
C GLY A 661 12.49 -14.99 32.39
N ALA A 662 13.60 -14.87 31.68
CA ALA A 662 14.11 -15.91 30.78
C ALA A 662 14.55 -17.16 31.50
N ASP A 663 15.14 -17.03 32.71
CA ASP A 663 15.52 -18.20 33.55
C ASP A 663 14.27 -18.94 34.03
N ILE A 664 13.21 -18.22 34.40
CA ILE A 664 11.93 -18.82 34.83
C ILE A 664 11.25 -19.54 33.67
N GLU A 665 11.21 -18.92 32.48
CA GLU A 665 10.72 -19.57 31.27
C GLU A 665 11.47 -20.84 30.94
N ALA A 666 12.82 -20.79 30.99
CA ALA A 666 13.67 -21.97 30.76
C ALA A 666 13.42 -23.05 31.79
N SER A 667 13.20 -22.67 33.06
CA SER A 667 12.86 -23.64 34.15
C SER A 667 11.51 -24.32 33.90
N CYS A 668 10.49 -23.58 33.48
CA CYS A 668 9.18 -24.12 33.09
C CYS A 668 9.27 -25.08 31.90
N ARG A 669 10.06 -24.72 30.88
CA ARG A 669 10.30 -25.59 29.72
C ARG A 669 11.05 -26.86 30.09
N ARG A 670 12.07 -26.74 30.91
CA ARG A 670 12.87 -27.88 31.35
C ARG A 670 12.08 -28.83 32.24
N ALA A 671 11.26 -28.31 33.18
CA ALA A 671 10.36 -29.13 33.98
C ALA A 671 9.37 -29.94 33.14
N ALA A 672 8.84 -29.30 32.07
CA ALA A 672 7.98 -29.96 31.08
C ALA A 672 8.73 -31.09 30.35
N MET A 673 9.99 -30.85 29.93
CA MET A 673 10.82 -31.85 29.25
C MET A 673 11.16 -33.04 30.18
N GLU A 674 11.46 -32.79 31.46
CA GLU A 674 11.67 -33.85 32.44
C GLU A 674 10.40 -34.68 32.68
N SER A 675 9.21 -34.05 32.65
CA SER A 675 7.95 -34.78 32.73
C SER A 675 7.70 -35.66 31.48
N ILE A 676 8.00 -35.13 30.28
CA ILE A 676 7.92 -35.90 29.03
C ILE A 676 8.89 -37.08 29.08
N LYS A 677 10.13 -36.84 29.50
CA LYS A 677 11.15 -37.88 29.62
C LYS A 677 10.72 -39.00 30.59
N ALA A 678 10.24 -38.65 31.79
CA ALA A 678 9.75 -39.60 32.76
C ALA A 678 8.53 -40.39 32.23
N PHE A 679 7.67 -39.76 31.44
CA PHE A 679 6.54 -40.43 30.81
C PHE A 679 7.00 -41.45 29.76
N VAL A 680 7.94 -41.10 28.90
CA VAL A 680 8.50 -41.97 27.86
C VAL A 680 9.33 -43.10 28.44
N GLU A 681 10.16 -42.84 29.43
CA GLU A 681 11.00 -43.86 30.08
C GLU A 681 10.18 -44.82 30.97
N GLY A 682 8.98 -44.42 31.42
CA GLY A 682 8.05 -45.27 32.18
C GLY A 682 7.47 -46.44 31.40
N GLY A 683 7.64 -46.49 30.06
CA GLY A 683 7.54 -47.69 29.23
C GLY A 683 6.16 -48.37 29.12
N ASP A 684 5.10 -47.72 29.55
CA ASP A 684 3.73 -48.25 29.44
C ASP A 684 3.01 -47.75 28.19
N PRO A 685 2.84 -48.60 27.12
CA PRO A 685 2.24 -48.18 25.86
C PRO A 685 0.76 -47.83 25.95
N GLU A 686 0.07 -48.22 27.03
CA GLU A 686 -1.36 -47.94 27.21
C GLU A 686 -1.65 -46.68 28.03
N ARG A 687 -0.61 -45.95 28.47
CA ARG A 687 -0.78 -44.70 29.22
C ARG A 687 -1.22 -43.58 28.30
N ASP A 688 -2.36 -42.96 28.60
CA ASP A 688 -2.87 -41.82 27.85
C ASP A 688 -1.94 -40.60 28.09
N PRO A 689 -1.42 -39.94 27.03
CA PRO A 689 -0.67 -38.67 27.14
C PRO A 689 -1.42 -37.58 27.93
N VAL A 690 -2.74 -37.69 28.04
CA VAL A 690 -3.60 -36.79 28.84
C VAL A 690 -3.28 -36.85 30.35
N ASP A 691 -2.70 -37.94 30.84
CA ASP A 691 -2.37 -38.11 32.26
C ASP A 691 -1.00 -37.53 32.69
N MET A 692 -0.23 -37.02 31.73
CA MET A 692 1.06 -36.39 32.02
C MET A 692 0.84 -35.06 32.76
N ARG A 693 1.46 -34.94 33.96
CA ARG A 693 1.45 -33.73 34.78
C ARG A 693 2.86 -33.38 35.24
N ILE A 694 3.13 -32.08 35.29
CA ILE A 694 4.43 -31.58 35.78
C ILE A 694 4.35 -31.46 37.29
N THR A 695 5.28 -32.10 37.99
CA THR A 695 5.32 -32.14 39.47
C THR A 695 6.24 -31.08 40.07
N MET A 696 6.05 -30.75 41.35
CA MET A 696 6.92 -29.82 42.07
C MET A 696 8.38 -30.25 42.09
N ALA A 697 8.63 -31.57 42.18
CA ALA A 697 9.99 -32.13 42.16
C ALA A 697 10.73 -31.82 40.84
N GLN A 698 10.04 -31.92 39.70
CA GLN A 698 10.61 -31.60 38.36
C GLN A 698 10.93 -30.11 38.23
N PHE A 699 10.08 -29.22 38.77
CA PHE A 699 10.39 -27.80 38.80
C PHE A 699 11.64 -27.52 39.65
N ARG A 700 11.75 -28.09 40.84
CA ARG A 700 12.94 -27.90 41.70
C ARG A 700 14.22 -28.40 41.04
N THR A 701 14.19 -29.57 40.39
CA THR A 701 15.33 -30.06 39.60
C THR A 701 15.71 -29.08 38.50
N ALA A 702 14.74 -28.59 37.77
CA ALA A 702 14.97 -27.61 36.69
C ALA A 702 15.57 -26.29 37.20
N ILE A 703 15.09 -25.77 38.35
CA ILE A 703 15.60 -24.55 38.99
C ILE A 703 17.03 -24.74 39.51
N GLU A 704 17.34 -25.90 40.15
CA GLU A 704 18.69 -26.19 40.60
C GLU A 704 19.69 -26.26 39.46
N ASP A 705 19.30 -26.85 38.34
CA ASP A 705 20.13 -26.92 37.14
C ASP A 705 20.36 -25.55 36.52
N MET A 706 19.34 -24.69 36.50
CA MET A 706 19.51 -23.31 36.05
C MET A 706 20.47 -22.51 36.93
N ARG A 707 20.40 -22.71 38.25
CA ARG A 707 21.36 -22.09 39.19
C ARG A 707 22.80 -22.57 38.98
N LYS A 708 22.99 -23.87 38.71
CA LYS A 708 24.31 -24.43 38.38
C LYS A 708 24.88 -23.83 37.09
N LEU A 709 24.05 -23.70 36.05
CA LEU A 709 24.46 -23.08 34.79
C LEU A 709 24.90 -21.62 34.98
N ARG A 710 24.23 -20.85 35.82
CA ARG A 710 24.61 -19.46 36.14
C ARG A 710 25.90 -19.32 36.95
N GLN A 711 26.23 -20.32 37.74
CA GLN A 711 27.46 -20.34 38.57
C GLN A 711 28.70 -20.82 37.80
N MET A 712 28.54 -21.39 36.60
CA MET A 712 29.65 -21.73 35.71
C MET A 712 30.24 -20.42 35.13
N PRO A 713 31.56 -20.13 35.34
CA PRO A 713 32.17 -19.02 34.70
C PRO A 713 32.10 -19.17 33.16
N GLU A 714 31.84 -18.11 32.45
CA GLU A 714 31.97 -18.07 30.98
C GLU A 714 33.42 -18.40 30.61
N THR A 715 33.75 -19.68 30.46
CA THR A 715 35.01 -20.11 29.87
C THR A 715 34.90 -19.89 28.38
N ALA A 716 35.36 -18.71 27.91
CA ALA A 716 35.74 -18.54 26.52
C ALA A 716 36.81 -19.62 26.23
N PRO A 717 36.65 -20.44 25.15
CA PRO A 717 37.73 -21.34 24.74
C PRO A 717 38.95 -20.49 24.39
N PRO A 718 40.15 -20.85 24.83
CA PRO A 718 41.37 -20.13 24.46
C PRO A 718 41.55 -20.20 22.95
N ALA A 719 41.78 -19.04 22.33
CA ALA A 719 41.93 -18.83 20.88
C ALA A 719 43.14 -19.55 20.27
N ASP A 720 43.86 -20.38 21.01
CA ASP A 720 45.17 -20.92 20.62
C ASP A 720 45.18 -22.42 20.22
N GLN A 721 44.02 -23.07 20.00
CA GLN A 721 43.98 -24.50 19.60
C GLN A 721 43.12 -24.76 18.37
N LEU A 722 43.35 -24.01 17.29
CA LEU A 722 42.94 -24.44 15.97
C LEU A 722 44.18 -24.92 15.20
N PRO A 723 44.20 -26.19 14.69
CA PRO A 723 45.29 -26.65 13.84
C PRO A 723 45.30 -25.82 12.53
N PRO A 724 46.45 -25.56 11.94
CA PRO A 724 46.55 -24.80 10.71
C PRO A 724 45.79 -25.52 9.58
N PRO A 725 45.15 -24.76 8.67
CA PRO A 725 44.43 -25.36 7.55
C PRO A 725 45.41 -26.11 6.63
N ALA A 726 45.02 -27.32 6.24
CA ALA A 726 45.72 -28.14 5.23
C ALA A 726 45.55 -27.62 3.83
#